data_67d691c009537d4ee06e822462fe2d1b
#
_entry.id   67d691c009537d4ee06e822462fe2d1b
#
_cell.length_a   1.000
_cell.length_b   1.000
_cell.length_c   1.000
_cell.angle_alpha   90.00
_cell.angle_beta   90.00
_cell.angle_gamma   90.00
#
_symmetry.space_group_name_H-M   'P 1'
#
loop_
_entity.id
_entity.type
_entity.pdbx_description
1 polymer ?
#
loop_
_entity_poly.entity_id
_entity_poly.type
_entity_poly.pdbx_seq_one_letter_code
_entity_poly.pdbx_strand_id
1 'polypeptide(L)'
;MKSRVFFVFLMLLAVSNAIGQSVNGKVVDSSNNAIVGASVVLWSSDSVLVDVVLTQQDGTFTLPCNMDYFRLIVQHVAYHPKEIFSKDKSIGIIVLHSNDSILNELIVTAERPMVSVEDGALVYNLETLVQNTTVTNTYEAIKRIPGGMENADETLSLVGASSLTVIIDGKPSTMSGEQLTAMLKMVPIDRVQKVEVLYSAPPQYHVRGAAINLVLRKNNDYSLQGEVGGNYQNRFFDNYGVNGNFRLTTPKWSLDLMCSTGYYTSIQKYRLASLHMYGDSLYDIRQKEDLRGKSLVHSYRLGFDYYIGKESSLSVAYTGQMKPNHSGTTYSHGNFQTAFSTKDVDKDYLHNISLGAKLGAGLSLGIDYTDYQVSGSQIMDIVYSNGTTADIYVASGQHIRSLSLYADKSHTLGKGWTLGYGATYKYTDDNDFQNSSRNDNSSMIDNSLEEHTSTFYISTGKQYTNGVNFRISATGEYYKIGNYKKYSFYPQASLTWFKNPNHIWQSSVSTNKNYPSYWALQSAVTYIDGYSEVHGTPGLHPSTTYDLNVNYIYRQKYVAGLFHTYRKEYFSQVPYQSSERLALIYKMLNWDYMATTGVNVVIPVKVDSWLDSRLMLVGMNIHQRCDDYFDLSFRRDDWVFVGNIDNSFILSNGFTLELGAFVQTPASQGTFDIKTVWSVNGGLKYTFAKKKAVFALKCNDIFNTSSPYTSMNYKGQKMSMDNNFYTRYVSLDFIYRFGGYKKREVKEIDTSRFGH
;
A
#
# COMPACT_ATOMS: atom_id res chain seq x y z
N MET A 1 18.55 23.93 50.88
CA MET A 1 19.16 23.38 49.65
C MET A 1 20.06 22.15 49.84
N LYS A 2 20.03 21.47 50.97
CA LYS A 2 20.88 20.26 51.22
C LYS A 2 20.13 18.92 51.23
N SER A 3 18.82 18.93 51.03
CA SER A 3 18.00 17.70 51.09
C SER A 3 17.59 17.13 49.71
N ARG A 4 17.78 17.84 48.60
CA ARG A 4 17.42 17.39 47.24
C ARG A 4 18.57 16.75 46.47
N VAL A 5 19.80 16.84 46.91
CA VAL A 5 20.99 16.21 46.31
C VAL A 5 21.16 14.76 46.79
N PHE A 6 20.67 14.43 47.97
CA PHE A 6 20.77 13.07 48.54
C PHE A 6 19.83 12.04 47.89
N PHE A 7 18.71 12.52 47.34
CA PHE A 7 17.73 11.63 46.65
C PHE A 7 18.14 11.27 45.23
N VAL A 8 18.92 12.08 44.56
CA VAL A 8 19.46 11.80 43.22
C VAL A 8 20.64 10.84 43.28
N PHE A 9 21.39 10.82 44.37
CA PHE A 9 22.51 9.88 44.55
C PHE A 9 22.08 8.47 45.01
N LEU A 10 20.90 8.35 45.61
CA LEU A 10 20.32 7.04 45.99
C LEU A 10 19.61 6.33 44.81
N MET A 11 19.26 7.03 43.74
CA MET A 11 18.69 6.44 42.51
C MET A 11 19.76 5.93 41.54
N LEU A 12 21.03 6.23 41.74
CA LEU A 12 22.15 5.80 40.90
C LEU A 12 22.84 4.52 41.38
N LEU A 13 22.42 3.94 42.52
CA LEU A 13 23.01 2.73 43.10
C LEU A 13 22.13 1.47 43.02
N ALA A 14 21.00 1.50 42.34
CA ALA A 14 20.14 0.34 42.09
C ALA A 14 20.28 -0.20 40.66
N VAL A 15 21.49 -0.28 40.11
CA VAL A 15 21.76 -1.17 38.97
C VAL A 15 22.14 -2.53 39.59
N SER A 16 21.13 -3.28 40.01
CA SER A 16 21.29 -4.69 40.27
C SER A 16 21.51 -5.40 38.93
N ASN A 17 22.67 -6.00 38.75
CA ASN A 17 22.98 -6.97 37.72
C ASN A 17 21.88 -8.06 37.71
N ALA A 18 20.94 -8.01 36.81
CA ALA A 18 20.13 -9.14 36.47
C ALA A 18 21.05 -10.10 35.70
N ILE A 19 21.66 -11.03 36.40
CA ILE A 19 22.34 -12.17 35.78
C ILE A 19 21.23 -12.97 35.10
N GLY A 20 21.05 -12.75 33.81
CA GLY A 20 20.16 -13.57 32.98
C GLY A 20 20.69 -15.01 33.05
N GLN A 21 19.81 -15.96 33.40
CA GLN A 21 20.19 -17.39 33.37
C GLN A 21 20.51 -17.74 31.91
N SER A 22 21.68 -18.38 31.71
CA SER A 22 22.13 -18.81 30.38
C SER A 22 22.52 -20.28 30.40
N VAL A 23 22.22 -20.96 29.30
CA VAL A 23 22.70 -22.31 29.02
C VAL A 23 24.07 -22.22 28.36
N ASN A 24 25.05 -22.93 28.88
CA ASN A 24 26.40 -22.96 28.35
C ASN A 24 26.93 -24.40 28.20
N GLY A 25 27.86 -24.56 27.27
CA GLY A 25 28.49 -25.84 27.01
C GLY A 25 29.65 -25.71 26.01
N LYS A 26 30.28 -26.87 25.72
CA LYS A 26 31.36 -26.96 24.74
C LYS A 26 31.10 -28.10 23.77
N VAL A 27 31.22 -27.85 22.47
CA VAL A 27 31.04 -28.85 21.41
C VAL A 27 32.38 -29.28 20.88
N VAL A 28 32.61 -30.62 20.89
CA VAL A 28 33.86 -31.23 20.44
C VAL A 28 33.59 -32.43 19.52
N ASP A 29 34.59 -32.85 18.77
CA ASP A 29 34.58 -34.09 18.00
C ASP A 29 34.95 -35.32 18.89
N SER A 30 34.93 -36.53 18.29
CA SER A 30 35.30 -37.78 19.00
C SER A 30 36.76 -37.83 19.47
N SER A 31 37.62 -36.94 18.98
CA SER A 31 39.03 -36.79 19.37
C SER A 31 39.23 -35.65 20.37
N ASN A 32 38.14 -35.06 20.89
CA ASN A 32 38.12 -33.94 21.84
C ASN A 32 38.63 -32.60 21.26
N ASN A 33 38.68 -32.45 19.93
CA ASN A 33 38.97 -31.17 19.29
C ASN A 33 37.70 -30.30 19.28
N ALA A 34 37.85 -28.98 19.46
CA ALA A 34 36.76 -28.03 19.42
C ALA A 34 36.12 -27.96 18.03
N ILE A 35 34.81 -28.03 17.94
CA ILE A 35 34.04 -27.78 16.69
C ILE A 35 33.62 -26.35 16.66
N VAL A 36 34.21 -25.59 15.73
CA VAL A 36 33.92 -24.16 15.50
C VAL A 36 32.75 -24.01 14.54
N GLY A 37 31.83 -23.09 14.82
CA GLY A 37 30.72 -22.80 13.92
C GLY A 37 29.60 -23.84 13.94
N ALA A 38 29.60 -24.76 14.92
CA ALA A 38 28.43 -25.62 15.12
C ALA A 38 27.22 -24.77 15.57
N SER A 39 26.09 -24.98 14.94
CA SER A 39 24.84 -24.33 15.30
C SER A 39 24.22 -25.01 16.52
N VAL A 40 24.03 -24.25 17.60
CA VAL A 40 23.35 -24.71 18.81
C VAL A 40 22.00 -24.03 18.88
N VAL A 41 20.94 -24.80 18.71
CA VAL A 41 19.55 -24.34 18.62
C VAL A 41 18.84 -24.68 19.91
N LEU A 42 18.27 -23.67 20.57
CA LEU A 42 17.52 -23.82 21.81
C LEU A 42 16.01 -23.86 21.52
N TRP A 43 15.38 -24.91 22.01
CA TRP A 43 13.94 -25.13 21.90
C TRP A 43 13.29 -25.21 23.27
N SER A 44 12.05 -24.71 23.37
CA SER A 44 11.22 -24.97 24.56
C SER A 44 10.65 -26.39 24.54
N SER A 45 10.14 -26.86 25.69
CA SER A 45 9.43 -28.14 25.81
C SER A 45 8.31 -28.33 24.80
N ASP A 46 7.66 -27.22 24.35
CA ASP A 46 6.54 -27.20 23.41
C ASP A 46 7.01 -27.09 21.95
N SER A 47 8.29 -27.39 21.67
CA SER A 47 8.88 -27.33 20.33
C SER A 47 8.83 -25.95 19.67
N VAL A 48 8.96 -24.88 20.45
CA VAL A 48 9.13 -23.50 19.94
C VAL A 48 10.61 -23.15 19.94
N LEU A 49 11.11 -22.65 18.81
CA LEU A 49 12.46 -22.12 18.68
C LEU A 49 12.62 -20.89 19.58
N VAL A 50 13.61 -20.91 20.47
CA VAL A 50 13.87 -19.82 21.43
C VAL A 50 15.03 -18.97 20.98
N ASP A 51 16.17 -19.60 20.65
CA ASP A 51 17.37 -18.88 20.23
C ASP A 51 18.35 -19.81 19.51
N VAL A 52 19.32 -19.23 18.80
CA VAL A 52 20.36 -19.96 18.04
C VAL A 52 21.70 -19.24 18.19
N VAL A 53 22.76 -19.99 18.48
CA VAL A 53 24.13 -19.46 18.51
C VAL A 53 25.10 -20.40 17.78
N LEU A 54 26.18 -19.85 17.26
CA LEU A 54 27.28 -20.63 16.72
C LEU A 54 28.38 -20.83 17.82
N THR A 55 28.99 -22.00 17.85
CA THR A 55 30.13 -22.25 18.74
C THR A 55 31.32 -21.37 18.38
N GLN A 56 32.02 -20.89 19.40
CA GLN A 56 33.20 -20.04 19.29
C GLN A 56 34.45 -20.85 18.84
N GLN A 57 35.59 -20.20 18.69
CA GLN A 57 36.83 -20.86 18.26
C GLN A 57 37.31 -21.99 19.18
N ASP A 58 36.98 -21.94 20.45
CA ASP A 58 37.25 -22.96 21.42
C ASP A 58 36.15 -24.02 21.57
N GLY A 59 35.11 -23.94 20.73
CA GLY A 59 33.95 -24.82 20.74
C GLY A 59 32.91 -24.47 21.79
N THR A 60 33.07 -23.40 22.56
CA THR A 60 32.12 -23.01 23.60
C THR A 60 30.90 -22.26 23.00
N PHE A 61 29.76 -22.32 23.70
CA PHE A 61 28.58 -21.56 23.40
C PHE A 61 27.87 -21.09 24.66
N THR A 62 27.10 -20.00 24.55
CA THR A 62 26.26 -19.48 25.63
C THR A 62 24.98 -18.92 25.01
N LEU A 63 23.82 -19.39 25.50
CA LEU A 63 22.47 -19.01 25.07
C LEU A 63 21.67 -18.49 26.27
N PRO A 64 21.00 -17.32 26.18
CA PRO A 64 20.05 -16.87 27.19
C PRO A 64 18.90 -17.88 27.33
N CYS A 65 18.62 -18.34 28.55
CA CYS A 65 17.56 -19.32 28.78
C CYS A 65 16.93 -19.14 30.16
N ASN A 66 15.68 -18.79 30.21
CA ASN A 66 14.88 -18.62 31.43
C ASN A 66 13.90 -19.79 31.68
N MET A 67 14.10 -20.91 30.97
CA MET A 67 13.23 -22.10 31.09
C MET A 67 13.82 -23.13 32.03
N ASP A 68 12.96 -23.81 32.77
CA ASP A 68 13.39 -24.91 33.68
C ASP A 68 13.66 -26.21 32.94
N TYR A 69 13.06 -26.40 31.76
CA TYR A 69 13.26 -27.55 30.88
C TYR A 69 13.35 -27.10 29.43
N PHE A 70 14.37 -27.55 28.73
CA PHE A 70 14.62 -27.16 27.35
C PHE A 70 15.24 -28.28 26.54
N ARG A 71 15.20 -28.12 25.22
CA ARG A 71 15.82 -29.02 24.23
C ARG A 71 16.88 -28.26 23.46
N LEU A 72 18.08 -28.81 23.35
CA LEU A 72 19.14 -28.30 22.49
C LEU A 72 19.31 -29.24 21.30
N ILE A 73 19.44 -28.68 20.13
CA ILE A 73 19.86 -29.37 18.91
C ILE A 73 21.20 -28.77 18.49
N VAL A 74 22.24 -29.60 18.51
CA VAL A 74 23.58 -29.19 18.07
C VAL A 74 23.88 -29.85 16.74
N GLN A 75 24.19 -29.03 15.73
CA GLN A 75 24.41 -29.52 14.37
C GLN A 75 25.57 -28.78 13.69
N HIS A 76 26.30 -29.55 12.88
CA HIS A 76 27.37 -29.02 12.03
C HIS A 76 27.44 -29.83 10.74
N VAL A 77 27.80 -29.22 9.64
CA VAL A 77 27.75 -29.83 8.29
C VAL A 77 28.55 -31.13 8.16
N ALA A 78 29.63 -31.24 8.91
CA ALA A 78 30.53 -32.43 8.89
C ALA A 78 30.21 -33.48 9.96
N TYR A 79 29.18 -33.30 10.80
CA TYR A 79 28.91 -34.16 11.95
C TYR A 79 27.42 -34.53 12.02
N HIS A 80 27.11 -35.69 12.62
CA HIS A 80 25.74 -36.07 12.93
C HIS A 80 25.15 -35.12 13.98
N PRO A 81 23.92 -34.61 13.76
CA PRO A 81 23.27 -33.74 14.74
C PRO A 81 23.00 -34.49 16.05
N LYS A 82 23.12 -33.76 17.16
CA LYS A 82 22.86 -34.30 18.51
C LYS A 82 21.77 -33.50 19.18
N GLU A 83 20.82 -34.22 19.76
CA GLU A 83 19.73 -33.67 20.52
C GLU A 83 19.89 -33.94 22.00
N ILE A 84 19.66 -32.93 22.84
CA ILE A 84 19.86 -32.98 24.29
C ILE A 84 18.65 -32.35 24.97
N PHE A 85 18.01 -33.09 25.86
CA PHE A 85 16.97 -32.60 26.76
C PHE A 85 17.58 -32.39 28.15
N SER A 86 17.43 -31.17 28.70
CA SER A 86 18.06 -30.84 29.99
C SER A 86 17.22 -29.87 30.82
N LYS A 87 17.46 -29.94 32.14
CA LYS A 87 17.10 -28.92 33.13
C LYS A 87 18.31 -28.14 33.59
N ASP A 88 19.51 -28.74 33.42
CA ASP A 88 20.75 -28.13 33.84
C ASP A 88 21.21 -27.06 32.85
N LYS A 89 21.54 -25.90 33.34
CA LYS A 89 22.04 -24.78 32.54
C LYS A 89 23.49 -24.96 32.08
N SER A 90 24.28 -25.79 32.74
CA SER A 90 25.63 -26.17 32.35
C SER A 90 25.60 -27.56 31.71
N ILE A 91 25.66 -27.62 30.38
CA ILE A 91 25.54 -28.87 29.63
C ILE A 91 26.85 -29.66 29.60
N GLY A 92 27.97 -28.98 29.88
CA GLY A 92 29.29 -29.60 29.81
C GLY A 92 29.76 -29.84 28.37
N ILE A 93 30.43 -30.99 28.13
CA ILE A 93 31.01 -31.32 26.82
C ILE A 93 29.99 -32.11 25.99
N ILE A 94 29.73 -31.62 24.78
CA ILE A 94 28.87 -32.26 23.77
C ILE A 94 29.77 -32.84 22.69
N VAL A 95 29.79 -34.15 22.54
CA VAL A 95 30.56 -34.83 21.51
C VAL A 95 29.68 -35.07 20.30
N LEU A 96 30.10 -34.60 19.11
CA LEU A 96 29.52 -34.93 17.83
C LEU A 96 30.40 -35.96 17.09
N HIS A 97 29.77 -36.89 16.43
CA HIS A 97 30.43 -37.91 15.62
C HIS A 97 30.46 -37.49 14.14
N SER A 98 31.62 -37.71 13.47
CA SER A 98 31.77 -37.36 12.05
C SER A 98 30.75 -38.09 11.18
N ASN A 99 30.26 -37.41 10.17
CA ASN A 99 29.32 -37.98 9.21
C ASN A 99 30.09 -38.38 7.95
N ASP A 100 30.56 -39.62 7.90
CA ASP A 100 31.29 -40.16 6.75
C ASP A 100 30.39 -40.57 5.57
N SER A 101 29.10 -40.37 5.67
CA SER A 101 28.13 -40.66 4.61
C SER A 101 27.83 -39.38 3.80
N ILE A 102 28.17 -39.43 2.53
CA ILE A 102 27.79 -38.55 1.43
C ILE A 102 26.60 -37.64 1.77
N LEU A 103 26.83 -36.33 1.64
CA LEU A 103 25.90 -35.23 1.73
C LEU A 103 24.52 -35.54 1.07
N ASN A 104 23.61 -36.09 1.84
CA ASN A 104 22.21 -35.88 1.57
C ASN A 104 21.86 -34.47 2.10
N GLU A 105 21.58 -33.57 1.18
CA GLU A 105 21.15 -32.20 1.45
C GLU A 105 19.96 -32.24 2.43
N LEU A 106 20.22 -31.99 3.71
CA LEU A 106 19.18 -31.84 4.71
C LEU A 106 18.56 -30.46 4.46
N ILE A 107 17.59 -30.41 3.54
CA ILE A 107 16.74 -29.25 3.35
C ILE A 107 15.87 -29.16 4.61
N VAL A 108 16.30 -28.38 5.59
CA VAL A 108 15.41 -27.92 6.65
C VAL A 108 14.45 -26.92 6.01
N THR A 109 13.35 -27.41 5.49
CA THR A 109 12.21 -26.57 5.06
C THR A 109 11.49 -26.09 6.32
N ALA A 110 12.06 -25.11 7.01
CA ALA A 110 11.28 -24.28 7.89
C ALA A 110 10.37 -23.43 7.00
N GLU A 111 9.10 -23.77 6.87
CA GLU A 111 8.13 -22.88 6.23
C GLU A 111 8.16 -21.57 7.02
N ARG A 112 8.61 -20.49 6.37
CA ARG A 112 8.52 -19.17 6.96
C ARG A 112 7.04 -18.87 7.21
N PRO A 113 6.67 -18.38 8.40
CA PRO A 113 5.30 -18.05 8.68
C PRO A 113 4.80 -17.03 7.64
N MET A 114 3.57 -17.18 7.17
CA MET A 114 2.95 -16.26 6.22
C MET A 114 2.81 -14.86 6.83
N VAL A 115 2.55 -14.80 8.14
CA VAL A 115 2.39 -13.57 8.93
C VAL A 115 3.23 -13.65 10.18
N SER A 116 4.01 -12.63 10.44
CA SER A 116 4.66 -12.38 11.74
C SER A 116 4.21 -11.04 12.32
N VAL A 117 4.58 -10.76 13.55
CA VAL A 117 4.31 -9.48 14.22
C VAL A 117 5.63 -8.85 14.61
N GLU A 118 5.88 -7.64 14.12
CA GLU A 118 7.04 -6.84 14.49
C GLU A 118 6.56 -5.43 14.86
N ASP A 119 6.94 -4.93 16.01
CA ASP A 119 6.58 -3.58 16.51
C ASP A 119 5.08 -3.21 16.41
N GLY A 120 4.21 -4.24 16.53
CA GLY A 120 2.76 -4.07 16.43
C GLY A 120 2.20 -4.08 15.00
N ALA A 121 3.04 -4.17 13.97
CA ALA A 121 2.64 -4.36 12.59
C ALA A 121 2.43 -5.84 12.25
N LEU A 122 1.50 -6.15 11.35
CA LEU A 122 1.44 -7.45 10.69
C LEU A 122 2.44 -7.47 9.54
N VAL A 123 3.40 -8.36 9.62
CA VAL A 123 4.52 -8.43 8.67
C VAL A 123 4.35 -9.61 7.74
N TYR A 124 4.35 -9.34 6.45
CA TYR A 124 4.24 -10.33 5.38
C TYR A 124 5.52 -10.38 4.54
N ASN A 125 5.95 -11.58 4.18
CA ASN A 125 6.98 -11.79 3.18
C ASN A 125 6.32 -11.94 1.80
N LEU A 126 6.45 -10.92 0.95
CA LEU A 126 5.81 -10.94 -0.38
C LEU A 126 6.31 -12.08 -1.26
N GLU A 127 7.60 -12.37 -1.23
CA GLU A 127 8.19 -13.43 -2.05
C GLU A 127 7.56 -14.81 -1.71
N THR A 128 7.38 -15.09 -0.42
CA THR A 128 6.69 -16.31 0.04
C THR A 128 5.20 -16.29 -0.33
N LEU A 129 4.56 -15.14 -0.21
CA LEU A 129 3.12 -14.98 -0.47
C LEU A 129 2.76 -15.22 -1.95
N VAL A 130 3.65 -14.88 -2.88
CA VAL A 130 3.36 -14.91 -4.32
C VAL A 130 4.21 -15.90 -5.12
N GLN A 131 5.05 -16.71 -4.48
CA GLN A 131 5.97 -17.64 -5.18
C GLN A 131 5.26 -18.58 -6.14
N ASN A 132 4.03 -18.99 -5.80
CA ASN A 132 3.20 -19.95 -6.56
C ASN A 132 2.08 -19.25 -7.34
N THR A 133 2.13 -17.95 -7.56
CA THR A 133 1.09 -17.17 -8.25
C THR A 133 1.60 -16.62 -9.57
N THR A 134 0.71 -16.08 -10.40
CA THR A 134 1.08 -15.37 -11.65
C THR A 134 1.55 -13.94 -11.44
N VAL A 135 1.61 -13.48 -10.20
CA VAL A 135 2.04 -12.13 -9.81
C VAL A 135 3.46 -11.84 -10.27
N THR A 136 3.67 -10.66 -10.84
CA THR A 136 4.93 -10.25 -11.47
C THR A 136 5.57 -9.01 -10.84
N ASN A 137 4.80 -8.17 -10.15
CA ASN A 137 5.26 -6.91 -9.56
C ASN A 137 4.69 -6.66 -8.16
N THR A 138 5.20 -5.65 -7.48
CA THR A 138 4.82 -5.33 -6.09
C THR A 138 3.37 -4.85 -5.97
N TYR A 139 2.81 -4.14 -6.96
CA TYR A 139 1.41 -3.74 -6.96
C TYR A 139 0.47 -4.96 -6.90
N GLU A 140 0.69 -5.94 -7.78
CA GLU A 140 -0.08 -7.18 -7.77
C GLU A 140 0.12 -7.99 -6.48
N ALA A 141 1.36 -7.97 -5.93
CA ALA A 141 1.68 -8.67 -4.70
C ALA A 141 0.96 -8.09 -3.47
N ILE A 142 0.80 -6.77 -3.40
CA ILE A 142 0.06 -6.12 -2.30
C ILE A 142 -1.40 -6.54 -2.29
N LYS A 143 -2.03 -6.74 -3.44
CA LYS A 143 -3.42 -7.26 -3.53
C LYS A 143 -3.58 -8.66 -2.95
N ARG A 144 -2.49 -9.41 -2.84
CA ARG A 144 -2.46 -10.75 -2.25
C ARG A 144 -2.27 -10.75 -0.73
N ILE A 145 -1.97 -9.61 -0.12
CA ILE A 145 -1.92 -9.50 1.35
C ILE A 145 -3.34 -9.73 1.90
N PRO A 146 -3.51 -10.46 3.03
CA PRO A 146 -4.81 -10.60 3.68
C PRO A 146 -5.49 -9.25 3.92
N GLY A 147 -6.67 -9.06 3.35
CA GLY A 147 -7.41 -7.80 3.36
C GLY A 147 -7.02 -6.80 2.26
N GLY A 148 -5.96 -7.05 1.47
CA GLY A 148 -5.61 -6.22 0.33
C GLY A 148 -6.62 -6.37 -0.81
N MET A 149 -7.05 -5.26 -1.38
CA MET A 149 -8.02 -5.19 -2.49
C MET A 149 -7.62 -4.10 -3.48
N GLU A 150 -8.17 -4.20 -4.68
CA GLU A 150 -8.11 -3.19 -5.72
C GLU A 150 -9.49 -2.59 -5.91
N ASN A 151 -9.57 -1.27 -5.94
CA ASN A 151 -10.80 -0.54 -6.24
C ASN A 151 -11.04 -0.47 -7.75
N ALA A 152 -12.22 -0.01 -8.15
CA ALA A 152 -12.59 0.13 -9.57
C ALA A 152 -11.69 1.10 -10.35
N ASP A 153 -11.04 2.04 -9.67
CA ASP A 153 -10.09 3.01 -10.21
C ASP A 153 -8.62 2.52 -10.20
N GLU A 154 -8.40 1.22 -10.03
CA GLU A 154 -7.08 0.58 -9.89
C GLU A 154 -6.27 1.06 -8.66
N THR A 155 -6.88 1.75 -7.70
CA THR A 155 -6.21 2.09 -6.44
C THR A 155 -6.24 0.93 -5.45
N LEU A 156 -5.25 0.89 -4.55
CA LEU A 156 -5.17 -0.13 -3.51
C LEU A 156 -6.02 0.27 -2.30
N SER A 157 -6.67 -0.70 -1.70
CA SER A 157 -7.40 -0.55 -0.44
C SER A 157 -7.12 -1.72 0.50
N LEU A 158 -7.46 -1.52 1.77
CA LEU A 158 -7.33 -2.53 2.80
C LEU A 158 -8.68 -2.69 3.51
N VAL A 159 -9.20 -3.90 3.56
CA VAL A 159 -10.48 -4.20 4.23
C VAL A 159 -10.44 -3.74 5.68
N GLY A 160 -11.46 -3.00 6.10
CA GLY A 160 -11.54 -2.43 7.44
C GLY A 160 -10.77 -1.13 7.63
N ALA A 161 -10.20 -0.56 6.59
CA ALA A 161 -9.58 0.75 6.62
C ALA A 161 -10.31 1.75 5.72
N SER A 162 -10.45 2.97 6.19
CA SER A 162 -11.11 4.06 5.44
C SER A 162 -10.25 4.63 4.33
N SER A 163 -8.94 4.53 4.47
CA SER A 163 -7.93 4.97 3.51
C SER A 163 -6.68 4.14 3.68
N LEU A 164 -5.88 4.05 2.64
CA LEU A 164 -4.61 3.35 2.65
C LEU A 164 -3.50 4.28 2.14
N THR A 165 -2.45 4.43 2.93
CA THR A 165 -1.22 5.13 2.50
C THR A 165 -0.10 4.11 2.29
N VAL A 166 0.59 4.20 1.15
CA VAL A 166 1.78 3.40 0.91
C VAL A 166 3.01 4.16 1.39
N ILE A 167 3.81 3.48 2.20
CA ILE A 167 5.06 3.96 2.77
C ILE A 167 6.20 3.13 2.15
N ILE A 168 7.32 3.74 1.85
CA ILE A 168 8.51 3.06 1.33
C ILE A 168 9.69 3.39 2.23
N ASP A 169 10.28 2.37 2.85
CA ASP A 169 11.38 2.51 3.82
C ASP A 169 11.08 3.55 4.93
N GLY A 170 9.84 3.58 5.40
CA GLY A 170 9.40 4.50 6.46
C GLY A 170 9.07 5.92 6.01
N LYS A 171 9.06 6.20 4.69
CA LYS A 171 8.67 7.49 4.12
C LYS A 171 7.35 7.35 3.37
N PRO A 172 6.33 8.19 3.63
CA PRO A 172 5.09 8.14 2.87
C PRO A 172 5.35 8.49 1.41
N SER A 173 4.66 7.81 0.52
CA SER A 173 4.65 8.19 -0.89
C SER A 173 3.87 9.50 -1.05
N THR A 174 4.44 10.46 -1.75
CA THR A 174 3.75 11.69 -2.16
C THR A 174 2.85 11.49 -3.36
N MET A 175 2.95 10.32 -3.99
CA MET A 175 2.12 9.91 -5.11
C MET A 175 0.81 9.31 -4.62
N SER A 176 -0.25 9.50 -5.36
CA SER A 176 -1.57 8.93 -5.11
C SER A 176 -2.17 8.35 -6.40
N GLY A 177 -3.19 7.50 -6.25
CA GLY A 177 -3.95 6.97 -7.38
C GLY A 177 -3.08 6.29 -8.44
N GLU A 178 -3.26 6.71 -9.68
CA GLU A 178 -2.58 6.15 -10.86
C GLU A 178 -1.04 6.26 -10.78
N GLN A 179 -0.53 7.36 -10.24
CA GLN A 179 0.91 7.58 -10.11
C GLN A 179 1.55 6.57 -9.16
N LEU A 180 0.92 6.32 -8.01
CA LEU A 180 1.37 5.32 -7.05
C LEU A 180 1.28 3.91 -7.64
N THR A 181 0.20 3.59 -8.33
CA THR A 181 0.01 2.31 -9.03
C THR A 181 1.12 2.08 -10.05
N ALA A 182 1.42 3.08 -10.89
CA ALA A 182 2.50 2.99 -11.87
C ALA A 182 3.87 2.76 -11.19
N MET A 183 4.15 3.47 -10.10
CA MET A 183 5.38 3.29 -9.33
C MET A 183 5.47 1.89 -8.72
N LEU A 184 4.40 1.36 -8.11
CA LEU A 184 4.40 0.04 -7.50
C LEU A 184 4.54 -1.10 -8.53
N LYS A 185 4.05 -0.89 -9.75
CA LYS A 185 4.25 -1.81 -10.88
C LYS A 185 5.74 -1.87 -11.31
N MET A 186 6.54 -0.82 -11.04
CA MET A 186 7.98 -0.80 -11.31
C MET A 186 8.83 -1.48 -10.23
N VAL A 187 8.31 -1.62 -8.99
CA VAL A 187 9.07 -2.20 -7.88
C VAL A 187 9.05 -3.72 -7.97
N PRO A 188 10.20 -4.40 -8.17
CA PRO A 188 10.26 -5.85 -8.18
C PRO A 188 9.95 -6.44 -6.81
N ILE A 189 9.34 -7.62 -6.80
CA ILE A 189 8.95 -8.32 -5.57
C ILE A 189 10.17 -8.69 -4.73
N ASP A 190 11.25 -9.14 -5.34
CA ASP A 190 12.49 -9.54 -4.67
C ASP A 190 13.25 -8.37 -4.03
N ARG A 191 12.92 -7.12 -4.42
CA ARG A 191 13.41 -5.91 -3.77
C ARG A 191 12.74 -5.65 -2.43
N VAL A 192 11.56 -6.17 -2.20
CA VAL A 192 10.81 -6.00 -0.96
C VAL A 192 11.23 -7.08 0.03
N GLN A 193 11.85 -6.68 1.12
CA GLN A 193 12.24 -7.59 2.21
C GLN A 193 11.02 -8.09 2.97
N LYS A 194 10.12 -7.16 3.32
CA LYS A 194 8.89 -7.40 4.05
C LYS A 194 7.88 -6.29 3.78
N VAL A 195 6.63 -6.60 3.99
CA VAL A 195 5.54 -5.63 3.98
C VAL A 195 4.92 -5.57 5.36
N GLU A 196 4.88 -4.38 5.93
CA GLU A 196 4.26 -4.11 7.22
C GLU A 196 2.87 -3.53 7.00
N VAL A 197 1.83 -4.23 7.44
CA VAL A 197 0.44 -3.77 7.40
C VAL A 197 0.09 -3.17 8.74
N LEU A 198 -0.28 -1.90 8.72
CA LEU A 198 -0.56 -1.07 9.87
C LEU A 198 -2.00 -0.55 9.76
N TYR A 199 -2.93 -1.04 10.55
CA TYR A 199 -4.30 -0.49 10.62
C TYR A 199 -4.36 0.85 11.36
N SER A 200 -3.32 1.16 12.12
CA SER A 200 -3.08 2.46 12.75
C SER A 200 -1.59 2.78 12.62
N ALA A 201 -1.25 3.57 11.61
CA ALA A 201 0.14 3.92 11.35
C ALA A 201 0.72 4.77 12.48
N PRO A 202 1.91 4.45 13.00
CA PRO A 202 2.59 5.30 13.97
C PRO A 202 2.84 6.71 13.42
N PRO A 203 2.67 7.77 14.24
CA PRO A 203 2.75 9.15 13.78
C PRO A 203 4.09 9.57 13.16
N GLN A 204 5.18 8.89 13.52
CA GLN A 204 6.51 9.13 12.92
C GLN A 204 6.59 8.82 11.43
N TYR A 205 5.59 8.18 10.85
CA TYR A 205 5.47 8.02 9.40
C TYR A 205 4.76 9.20 8.73
N HIS A 206 4.34 10.22 9.50
CA HIS A 206 3.62 11.42 9.02
C HIS A 206 2.35 11.10 8.25
N VAL A 207 1.75 9.93 8.51
CA VAL A 207 0.48 9.47 7.97
C VAL A 207 -0.47 9.11 9.11
N ARG A 208 -1.76 9.15 8.84
CA ARG A 208 -2.83 8.76 9.76
C ARG A 208 -3.69 7.70 9.10
N GLY A 209 -4.36 6.88 9.92
CA GLY A 209 -5.15 5.76 9.42
C GLY A 209 -4.28 4.56 9.09
N ALA A 210 -4.72 3.75 8.13
CA ALA A 210 -4.00 2.55 7.74
C ALA A 210 -2.87 2.85 6.75
N ALA A 211 -1.79 2.07 6.87
CA ALA A 211 -0.66 2.15 5.97
C ALA A 211 -0.09 0.77 5.64
N ILE A 212 0.50 0.66 4.47
CA ILE A 212 1.37 -0.45 4.07
C ILE A 212 2.77 0.09 3.90
N ASN A 213 3.71 -0.37 4.74
CA ASN A 213 5.13 0.01 4.62
C ASN A 213 5.90 -1.08 3.87
N LEU A 214 6.41 -0.73 2.71
CA LEU A 214 7.31 -1.55 1.92
C LEU A 214 8.73 -1.36 2.41
N VAL A 215 9.25 -2.31 3.16
CA VAL A 215 10.64 -2.31 3.61
C VAL A 215 11.49 -2.94 2.53
N LEU A 216 12.34 -2.15 1.90
CA LEU A 216 13.21 -2.63 0.84
C LEU A 216 14.45 -3.34 1.41
N ARG A 217 14.92 -4.36 0.71
CA ARG A 217 16.15 -5.08 1.11
C ARG A 217 17.35 -4.16 1.09
N LYS A 218 18.03 -4.08 2.21
CA LYS A 218 19.34 -3.40 2.35
C LYS A 218 20.42 -4.46 2.36
N ASN A 219 21.37 -4.32 1.47
CA ASN A 219 22.56 -5.17 1.46
C ASN A 219 23.75 -4.31 1.90
N ASN A 220 24.52 -4.78 2.86
CA ASN A 220 25.67 -4.04 3.38
C ASN A 220 26.99 -4.37 2.64
N ASP A 221 26.90 -5.24 1.63
CA ASP A 221 28.06 -5.66 0.83
C ASP A 221 27.96 -5.11 -0.60
N TYR A 222 29.07 -5.18 -1.34
CA TYR A 222 29.08 -4.82 -2.75
C TYR A 222 28.14 -5.74 -3.54
N SER A 223 27.11 -5.18 -4.10
CA SER A 223 26.17 -5.91 -4.95
C SER A 223 25.66 -5.06 -6.11
N LEU A 224 25.50 -5.72 -7.24
CA LEU A 224 24.84 -5.19 -8.41
C LEU A 224 23.65 -6.07 -8.72
N GLN A 225 22.46 -5.50 -8.75
CA GLN A 225 21.21 -6.20 -9.03
C GLN A 225 20.38 -5.39 -10.00
N GLY A 226 19.66 -6.05 -10.89
CA GLY A 226 18.73 -5.39 -11.78
C GLY A 226 17.69 -6.33 -12.34
N GLU A 227 16.62 -5.72 -12.82
CA GLU A 227 15.52 -6.38 -13.49
C GLU A 227 15.12 -5.53 -14.71
N VAL A 228 14.84 -6.17 -15.82
CA VAL A 228 14.20 -5.56 -16.98
C VAL A 228 12.94 -6.33 -17.29
N GLY A 229 11.88 -5.60 -17.64
CA GLY A 229 10.59 -6.17 -17.95
C GLY A 229 9.96 -5.54 -19.17
N GLY A 230 9.15 -6.33 -19.86
CA GLY A 230 8.26 -5.89 -20.92
C GLY A 230 6.87 -6.39 -20.68
N ASN A 231 5.89 -5.56 -20.96
CA ASN A 231 4.47 -5.87 -20.83
C ASN A 231 3.77 -5.54 -22.14
N TYR A 232 2.96 -6.48 -22.60
CA TYR A 232 1.96 -6.27 -23.63
C TYR A 232 0.58 -6.53 -23.03
N GLN A 233 -0.39 -5.67 -23.32
CA GLN A 233 -1.77 -5.84 -22.88
C GLN A 233 -2.72 -5.46 -24.02
N ASN A 234 -3.67 -6.33 -24.34
CA ASN A 234 -4.78 -6.01 -25.21
C ASN A 234 -6.07 -5.88 -24.40
N ARG A 235 -6.60 -4.64 -24.34
CA ARG A 235 -7.90 -4.27 -23.75
C ARG A 235 -8.70 -3.57 -24.83
N PHE A 236 -9.12 -4.26 -25.87
CA PHE A 236 -9.68 -3.72 -27.10
C PHE A 236 -8.63 -3.07 -28.02
N PHE A 237 -7.70 -2.27 -27.48
CA PHE A 237 -6.52 -1.74 -28.16
C PHE A 237 -5.25 -2.29 -27.51
N ASP A 238 -4.15 -2.22 -28.25
CA ASP A 238 -2.85 -2.68 -27.81
C ASP A 238 -2.16 -1.65 -26.92
N ASN A 239 -1.68 -2.10 -25.78
CA ASN A 239 -0.90 -1.33 -24.83
C ASN A 239 0.46 -2.00 -24.66
N TYR A 240 1.51 -1.20 -24.54
CA TYR A 240 2.88 -1.67 -24.42
C TYR A 240 3.57 -0.97 -23.28
N GLY A 241 4.37 -1.70 -22.53
CA GLY A 241 5.17 -1.15 -21.46
C GLY A 241 6.55 -1.82 -21.39
N VAL A 242 7.53 -1.04 -21.01
CA VAL A 242 8.86 -1.52 -20.65
C VAL A 242 9.27 -0.89 -19.32
N ASN A 243 9.92 -1.65 -18.48
CA ASN A 243 10.45 -1.17 -17.21
C ASN A 243 11.83 -1.72 -16.94
N GLY A 244 12.61 -0.96 -16.21
CA GLY A 244 13.92 -1.36 -15.75
C GLY A 244 14.19 -0.83 -14.35
N ASN A 245 14.87 -1.63 -13.56
CA ASN A 245 15.42 -1.19 -12.30
C ASN A 245 16.86 -1.68 -12.15
N PHE A 246 17.63 -0.90 -11.45
CA PHE A 246 19.03 -1.13 -11.23
C PHE A 246 19.42 -0.66 -9.84
N ARG A 247 20.14 -1.48 -9.09
CA ARG A 247 20.67 -1.12 -7.79
C ARG A 247 22.13 -1.48 -7.68
N LEU A 248 22.92 -0.50 -7.29
CA LEU A 248 24.30 -0.66 -6.89
C LEU A 248 24.41 -0.38 -5.39
N THR A 249 24.94 -1.32 -4.64
CA THR A 249 25.13 -1.20 -3.20
C THR A 249 26.60 -1.37 -2.84
N THR A 250 27.06 -0.56 -1.92
CA THR A 250 28.38 -0.65 -1.29
C THR A 250 28.20 -0.58 0.24
N PRO A 251 29.21 -0.89 1.05
CA PRO A 251 29.11 -0.75 2.51
C PRO A 251 28.80 0.68 3.01
N LYS A 252 29.09 1.70 2.18
CA LYS A 252 28.94 3.12 2.58
C LYS A 252 27.80 3.85 1.86
N TRP A 253 27.36 3.37 0.72
CA TRP A 253 26.30 4.01 -0.04
C TRP A 253 25.56 3.05 -0.96
N SER A 254 24.34 3.39 -1.33
CA SER A 254 23.58 2.69 -2.35
C SER A 254 22.98 3.67 -3.36
N LEU A 255 22.91 3.24 -4.61
CA LEU A 255 22.26 3.92 -5.71
C LEU A 255 21.14 3.03 -6.24
N ASP A 256 19.96 3.61 -6.43
CA ASP A 256 18.76 2.95 -6.90
C ASP A 256 18.18 3.71 -8.08
N LEU A 257 18.04 3.06 -9.22
CA LEU A 257 17.43 3.62 -10.43
C LEU A 257 16.26 2.75 -10.84
N MET A 258 15.09 3.35 -11.02
CA MET A 258 13.91 2.71 -11.58
C MET A 258 13.38 3.59 -12.71
N CYS A 259 12.99 2.99 -13.82
CA CYS A 259 12.37 3.68 -14.94
C CYS A 259 11.32 2.78 -15.60
N SER A 260 10.27 3.39 -16.10
CA SER A 260 9.30 2.73 -16.96
C SER A 260 8.78 3.69 -18.04
N THR A 261 8.41 3.10 -19.16
CA THR A 261 7.75 3.80 -20.25
C THR A 261 6.62 2.91 -20.74
N GLY A 262 5.43 3.46 -20.88
CA GLY A 262 4.27 2.72 -21.37
C GLY A 262 3.41 3.57 -22.29
N TYR A 263 2.94 2.97 -23.36
CA TYR A 263 1.93 3.52 -24.25
C TYR A 263 0.60 2.84 -23.93
N TYR A 264 -0.38 3.63 -23.51
CA TYR A 264 -1.68 3.19 -23.07
C TYR A 264 -2.78 3.78 -23.93
N THR A 265 -3.72 2.93 -24.30
CA THR A 265 -4.96 3.32 -24.95
C THR A 265 -6.12 2.84 -24.11
N SER A 266 -7.17 3.62 -24.04
CA SER A 266 -8.39 3.26 -23.31
C SER A 266 -9.61 3.43 -24.21
N ILE A 267 -10.62 2.61 -23.94
CA ILE A 267 -11.97 2.77 -24.49
C ILE A 267 -12.97 2.54 -23.37
N GLN A 268 -13.96 3.41 -23.32
CA GLN A 268 -15.09 3.29 -22.40
C GLN A 268 -16.37 3.57 -23.21
N LYS A 269 -17.40 2.80 -22.96
CA LYS A 269 -18.70 2.99 -23.58
C LYS A 269 -19.76 3.14 -22.51
N TYR A 270 -20.53 4.20 -22.61
CA TYR A 270 -21.63 4.46 -21.70
C TYR A 270 -22.95 4.41 -22.45
N ARG A 271 -23.99 3.96 -21.76
CA ARG A 271 -25.37 4.11 -22.19
C ARG A 271 -26.11 4.78 -21.05
N LEU A 272 -26.54 6.00 -21.26
CA LEU A 272 -27.36 6.75 -20.33
C LEU A 272 -28.82 6.67 -20.77
N ALA A 273 -29.71 6.32 -19.83
CA ALA A 273 -31.16 6.53 -19.96
C ALA A 273 -31.61 7.37 -18.77
N SER A 274 -32.16 8.53 -19.02
CA SER A 274 -32.55 9.54 -18.03
C SER A 274 -33.99 10.00 -18.30
N LEU A 275 -34.87 9.75 -17.34
CA LEU A 275 -36.19 10.36 -17.30
C LEU A 275 -36.11 11.62 -16.46
N HIS A 276 -35.98 12.77 -17.12
CA HIS A 276 -35.71 14.05 -16.49
C HIS A 276 -36.98 14.91 -16.46
N MET A 277 -37.44 15.29 -15.29
CA MET A 277 -38.53 16.22 -15.09
C MET A 277 -37.99 17.64 -15.11
N TYR A 278 -38.44 18.48 -16.07
CA TYR A 278 -38.12 19.89 -16.13
C TYR A 278 -39.38 20.70 -16.37
N GLY A 279 -39.72 21.59 -15.46
CA GLY A 279 -41.05 22.19 -15.40
C GLY A 279 -42.12 21.11 -15.26
N ASP A 280 -43.19 21.20 -16.05
CA ASP A 280 -44.29 20.22 -16.09
C ASP A 280 -44.07 19.10 -17.13
N SER A 281 -42.89 19.04 -17.74
CA SER A 281 -42.59 18.11 -18.83
C SER A 281 -41.58 17.05 -18.42
N LEU A 282 -41.87 15.80 -18.83
CA LEU A 282 -40.96 14.65 -18.64
C LEU A 282 -40.21 14.41 -19.95
N TYR A 283 -38.88 14.49 -19.87
CA TYR A 283 -37.97 14.23 -20.98
C TYR A 283 -37.36 12.86 -20.87
N ASP A 284 -37.54 12.00 -21.89
CA ASP A 284 -36.85 10.70 -22.01
C ASP A 284 -35.57 10.89 -22.81
N ILE A 285 -34.44 10.98 -22.11
CA ILE A 285 -33.11 11.22 -22.70
C ILE A 285 -32.36 9.90 -22.74
N ARG A 286 -31.93 9.47 -23.93
CA ARG A 286 -31.16 8.27 -24.17
C ARG A 286 -29.93 8.61 -24.99
N GLN A 287 -28.76 8.43 -24.37
CA GLN A 287 -27.47 8.77 -24.98
C GLN A 287 -26.55 7.55 -24.95
N LYS A 288 -25.70 7.45 -25.95
CA LYS A 288 -24.60 6.52 -26.05
C LYS A 288 -23.34 7.32 -26.24
N GLU A 289 -22.28 6.93 -25.49
CA GLU A 289 -21.00 7.62 -25.52
C GLU A 289 -19.88 6.62 -25.72
N ASP A 290 -19.00 6.93 -26.65
CA ASP A 290 -17.74 6.24 -26.91
C ASP A 290 -16.58 7.19 -26.54
N LEU A 291 -15.88 6.89 -25.44
CA LEU A 291 -14.69 7.63 -25.01
C LEU A 291 -13.46 6.83 -25.39
N ARG A 292 -12.50 7.48 -26.02
CA ARG A 292 -11.21 6.90 -26.37
C ARG A 292 -10.11 7.79 -25.84
N GLY A 293 -9.12 7.19 -25.19
CA GLY A 293 -7.95 7.88 -24.69
C GLY A 293 -6.66 7.24 -25.19
N LYS A 294 -5.61 8.02 -25.28
CA LYS A 294 -4.24 7.54 -25.51
C LYS A 294 -3.27 8.35 -24.66
N SER A 295 -2.26 7.69 -24.13
CA SER A 295 -1.28 8.32 -23.25
C SER A 295 0.05 7.62 -23.38
N LEU A 296 1.11 8.38 -23.50
CA LEU A 296 2.49 7.92 -23.30
C LEU A 296 2.91 8.35 -21.91
N VAL A 297 3.28 7.39 -21.06
CA VAL A 297 3.63 7.66 -19.65
C VAL A 297 5.10 7.27 -19.44
N HIS A 298 5.89 8.21 -18.91
CA HIS A 298 7.24 7.96 -18.43
C HIS A 298 7.27 8.15 -16.93
N SER A 299 7.78 7.14 -16.19
CA SER A 299 7.97 7.24 -14.75
C SER A 299 9.40 6.85 -14.40
N TYR A 300 10.00 7.58 -13.47
CA TYR A 300 11.38 7.34 -13.06
C TYR A 300 11.58 7.72 -11.59
N ARG A 301 12.50 6.97 -10.96
CA ARG A 301 12.96 7.22 -9.59
C ARG A 301 14.47 7.01 -9.52
N LEU A 302 15.15 7.99 -8.94
CA LEU A 302 16.57 7.92 -8.60
C LEU A 302 16.68 8.07 -7.07
N GLY A 303 17.26 7.09 -6.40
CA GLY A 303 17.50 7.12 -4.95
C GLY A 303 18.99 6.97 -4.65
N PHE A 304 19.48 7.74 -3.71
CA PHE A 304 20.85 7.64 -3.19
C PHE A 304 20.82 7.68 -1.67
N ASP A 305 21.41 6.66 -1.03
CA ASP A 305 21.59 6.60 0.42
C ASP A 305 23.09 6.59 0.74
N TYR A 306 23.48 7.39 1.72
CA TYR A 306 24.83 7.40 2.28
C TYR A 306 24.79 7.04 3.75
N TYR A 307 25.52 6.01 4.15
CA TYR A 307 25.53 5.44 5.50
C TYR A 307 26.72 6.00 6.30
N ILE A 308 26.42 6.66 7.43
CA ILE A 308 27.40 7.25 8.33
C ILE A 308 27.43 6.37 9.59
N GLY A 309 28.37 5.43 9.64
CA GLY A 309 28.40 4.44 10.69
C GLY A 309 27.19 3.48 10.67
N LYS A 310 26.78 2.97 11.86
CA LYS A 310 25.71 1.99 11.96
C LYS A 310 24.30 2.59 12.10
N GLU A 311 24.19 3.81 12.62
CA GLU A 311 22.91 4.40 13.04
C GLU A 311 22.51 5.66 12.29
N SER A 312 23.41 6.23 11.48
CA SER A 312 23.13 7.47 10.77
C SER A 312 23.16 7.27 9.27
N SER A 313 22.26 7.94 8.55
CA SER A 313 22.23 7.92 7.09
C SER A 313 21.65 9.22 6.54
N LEU A 314 22.14 9.59 5.37
CA LEU A 314 21.56 10.63 4.52
C LEU A 314 20.94 9.98 3.32
N SER A 315 19.77 10.42 2.90
CA SER A 315 19.05 9.91 1.73
C SER A 315 18.58 11.06 0.86
N VAL A 316 18.72 10.89 -0.45
CA VAL A 316 18.16 11.77 -1.47
C VAL A 316 17.37 10.90 -2.42
N ALA A 317 16.15 11.29 -2.73
CA ALA A 317 15.37 10.62 -3.77
C ALA A 317 14.75 11.67 -4.69
N TYR A 318 14.79 11.41 -5.97
CA TYR A 318 14.06 12.12 -6.99
C TYR A 318 13.08 11.16 -7.65
N THR A 319 11.83 11.57 -7.75
CA THR A 319 10.78 10.79 -8.40
C THR A 319 10.05 11.68 -9.39
N GLY A 320 9.79 11.19 -10.59
CA GLY A 320 9.10 11.95 -11.60
C GLY A 320 8.17 11.10 -12.45
N GLN A 321 7.14 11.75 -13.00
CA GLN A 321 6.26 11.22 -14.01
C GLN A 321 5.98 12.29 -15.05
N MET A 322 5.95 11.90 -16.31
CA MET A 322 5.61 12.76 -17.44
C MET A 322 4.65 12.00 -18.36
N LYS A 323 3.61 12.69 -18.84
CA LYS A 323 2.66 12.16 -19.81
C LYS A 323 2.63 13.07 -21.05
N PRO A 324 3.66 13.05 -21.91
CA PRO A 324 3.58 13.72 -23.17
C PRO A 324 2.54 13.02 -24.07
N ASN A 325 1.86 13.76 -24.93
CA ASN A 325 0.88 13.20 -25.87
C ASN A 325 -0.30 12.47 -25.18
N HIS A 326 -0.83 13.05 -24.12
CA HIS A 326 -2.09 12.60 -23.55
C HIS A 326 -3.26 13.27 -24.28
N SER A 327 -4.14 12.47 -24.87
CA SER A 327 -5.32 13.01 -25.56
C SER A 327 -6.51 12.07 -25.44
N GLY A 328 -7.72 12.64 -25.56
CA GLY A 328 -8.98 11.91 -25.55
C GLY A 328 -9.95 12.41 -26.61
N THR A 329 -10.81 11.52 -27.08
CA THR A 329 -11.94 11.85 -27.92
C THR A 329 -13.20 11.23 -27.35
N THR A 330 -14.30 11.98 -27.37
CA THR A 330 -15.61 11.50 -26.96
C THR A 330 -16.59 11.72 -28.10
N TYR A 331 -17.33 10.68 -28.44
CA TYR A 331 -18.44 10.76 -29.37
C TYR A 331 -19.71 10.34 -28.64
N SER A 332 -20.66 11.30 -28.51
CA SER A 332 -21.96 11.09 -27.89
C SER A 332 -23.08 11.22 -28.92
N HIS A 333 -24.02 10.29 -28.92
CA HIS A 333 -25.19 10.34 -29.82
C HIS A 333 -26.42 9.73 -29.16
N GLY A 334 -27.57 10.30 -29.47
CA GLY A 334 -28.84 9.83 -28.95
C GLY A 334 -30.02 10.66 -29.42
N ASN A 335 -31.12 10.56 -28.66
CA ASN A 335 -32.34 11.32 -28.99
C ASN A 335 -32.34 12.78 -28.47
N PHE A 336 -31.34 13.13 -27.64
CA PHE A 336 -31.21 14.48 -27.10
C PHE A 336 -30.18 15.31 -27.88
N GLN A 337 -29.04 14.68 -28.21
CA GLN A 337 -27.93 15.36 -28.91
C GLN A 337 -27.03 14.38 -29.66
N THR A 338 -26.23 14.95 -30.56
CA THR A 338 -24.98 14.39 -31.05
C THR A 338 -23.86 15.35 -30.72
N ALA A 339 -22.81 14.86 -30.07
CA ALA A 339 -21.66 15.67 -29.69
C ALA A 339 -20.34 14.95 -30.03
N PHE A 340 -19.35 15.72 -30.45
CA PHE A 340 -17.99 15.28 -30.62
C PHE A 340 -17.06 16.16 -29.78
N SER A 341 -16.22 15.57 -29.00
CA SER A 341 -15.25 16.30 -28.17
C SER A 341 -13.85 15.77 -28.38
N THR A 342 -12.87 16.65 -28.46
CA THR A 342 -11.45 16.35 -28.35
C THR A 342 -10.88 17.01 -27.11
N LYS A 343 -10.03 16.27 -26.40
CA LYS A 343 -9.29 16.77 -25.26
C LYS A 343 -7.80 16.50 -25.49
N ASP A 344 -7.02 17.55 -25.50
CA ASP A 344 -5.58 17.49 -25.62
C ASP A 344 -4.94 18.03 -24.33
N VAL A 345 -3.92 17.32 -23.83
CA VAL A 345 -3.16 17.71 -22.65
C VAL A 345 -1.78 18.14 -23.10
N ASP A 346 -1.45 19.42 -22.92
CA ASP A 346 -0.18 20.02 -23.33
C ASP A 346 0.94 19.73 -22.35
N LYS A 347 0.60 19.72 -21.06
CA LYS A 347 1.51 19.44 -19.96
C LYS A 347 0.87 18.48 -18.96
N ASP A 348 1.58 17.47 -18.54
CA ASP A 348 1.24 16.60 -17.40
C ASP A 348 2.53 16.02 -16.85
N TYR A 349 3.08 16.66 -15.82
CA TYR A 349 4.28 16.19 -15.18
C TYR A 349 4.26 16.42 -13.68
N LEU A 350 4.90 15.49 -12.98
CA LEU A 350 5.15 15.51 -11.56
C LEU A 350 6.66 15.39 -11.31
N HIS A 351 7.19 16.23 -10.46
CA HIS A 351 8.54 16.15 -9.93
C HIS A 351 8.49 16.17 -8.41
N ASN A 352 9.17 15.24 -7.75
CA ASN A 352 9.32 15.22 -6.31
C ASN A 352 10.78 15.01 -5.93
N ILE A 353 11.29 15.82 -5.03
CA ILE A 353 12.61 15.69 -4.42
C ILE A 353 12.41 15.48 -2.92
N SER A 354 12.95 14.40 -2.39
CA SER A 354 12.92 14.05 -0.98
C SER A 354 14.34 13.97 -0.41
N LEU A 355 14.60 14.73 0.63
CA LEU A 355 15.83 14.68 1.41
C LEU A 355 15.52 14.12 2.79
N GLY A 356 16.36 13.26 3.31
CA GLY A 356 16.18 12.68 4.64
C GLY A 356 17.50 12.49 5.35
N ALA A 357 17.51 12.75 6.64
CA ALA A 357 18.63 12.47 7.51
C ALA A 357 18.13 11.67 8.72
N LYS A 358 18.68 10.48 8.92
CA LYS A 358 18.59 9.74 10.17
C LYS A 358 19.89 9.94 10.91
N LEU A 359 19.83 10.47 12.12
CA LEU A 359 20.98 10.73 12.96
C LEU A 359 20.96 9.80 14.16
N GLY A 360 22.11 9.48 14.69
CA GLY A 360 22.22 8.69 15.91
C GLY A 360 21.34 9.25 17.04
N ALA A 361 21.04 8.44 18.03
CA ALA A 361 20.14 8.78 19.14
C ALA A 361 18.66 9.02 18.73
N GLY A 362 18.19 8.50 17.57
CA GLY A 362 16.78 8.47 17.18
C GLY A 362 16.23 9.80 16.67
N LEU A 363 17.06 10.70 16.13
CA LEU A 363 16.64 11.93 15.46
C LEU A 363 16.49 11.69 13.96
N SER A 364 15.34 12.08 13.39
CA SER A 364 15.08 12.06 11.95
C SER A 364 14.63 13.43 11.48
N LEU A 365 15.17 13.87 10.35
CA LEU A 365 14.83 15.14 9.72
C LEU A 365 14.51 14.89 8.25
N GLY A 366 13.61 15.66 7.66
CA GLY A 366 13.37 15.55 6.24
C GLY A 366 12.71 16.76 5.62
N ILE A 367 12.90 16.83 4.30
CA ILE A 367 12.38 17.86 3.42
C ILE A 367 11.82 17.14 2.19
N ASP A 368 10.58 17.43 1.82
CA ASP A 368 9.96 16.96 0.58
C ASP A 368 9.46 18.18 -0.20
N TYR A 369 9.85 18.26 -1.46
CA TYR A 369 9.35 19.26 -2.40
C TYR A 369 8.70 18.58 -3.59
N THR A 370 7.49 18.99 -3.91
CA THR A 370 6.72 18.48 -5.08
C THR A 370 6.34 19.65 -5.97
N ASP A 371 6.52 19.48 -7.26
CA ASP A 371 6.05 20.34 -8.33
C ASP A 371 5.18 19.50 -9.28
N TYR A 372 3.92 19.85 -9.42
CA TYR A 372 2.96 19.18 -10.29
C TYR A 372 2.31 20.20 -11.20
N GLN A 373 2.35 19.94 -12.50
CA GLN A 373 1.72 20.80 -13.49
C GLN A 373 0.93 19.98 -14.48
N VAL A 374 -0.32 20.40 -14.72
CA VAL A 374 -1.17 19.88 -15.79
C VAL A 374 -1.84 21.05 -16.51
N SER A 375 -1.91 20.99 -17.84
CA SER A 375 -2.68 21.94 -18.64
C SER A 375 -3.10 21.29 -19.94
N GLY A 376 -4.20 21.80 -20.50
CA GLY A 376 -4.70 21.31 -21.77
C GLY A 376 -5.97 22.04 -22.21
N SER A 377 -6.54 21.57 -23.29
CA SER A 377 -7.77 22.13 -23.85
C SER A 377 -8.76 21.04 -24.22
N GLN A 378 -10.03 21.43 -24.25
CA GLN A 378 -11.13 20.61 -24.74
C GLN A 378 -11.93 21.45 -25.76
N ILE A 379 -12.22 20.86 -26.90
CA ILE A 379 -13.13 21.41 -27.92
C ILE A 379 -14.31 20.45 -28.02
N MET A 380 -15.54 20.97 -28.07
CA MET A 380 -16.72 20.14 -28.16
C MET A 380 -17.75 20.83 -29.10
N ASP A 381 -18.17 20.11 -30.10
CA ASP A 381 -19.21 20.50 -31.03
C ASP A 381 -20.49 19.71 -30.76
N ILE A 382 -21.61 20.38 -30.55
CA ILE A 382 -22.87 19.76 -30.14
C ILE A 382 -23.97 20.15 -31.11
N VAL A 383 -24.76 19.17 -31.54
CA VAL A 383 -26.02 19.38 -32.31
C VAL A 383 -27.15 18.75 -31.49
N TYR A 384 -28.06 19.57 -31.00
CA TYR A 384 -29.22 19.10 -30.26
C TYR A 384 -30.32 18.59 -31.22
N SER A 385 -31.18 17.71 -30.73
CA SER A 385 -32.29 17.13 -31.53
C SER A 385 -33.30 18.15 -32.04
N ASN A 386 -33.39 19.33 -31.42
CA ASN A 386 -34.21 20.44 -31.88
C ASN A 386 -33.54 21.27 -32.98
N GLY A 387 -32.36 20.89 -33.46
CA GLY A 387 -31.59 21.56 -34.50
C GLY A 387 -30.71 22.73 -34.02
N THR A 388 -30.72 23.06 -32.73
CA THR A 388 -29.77 24.05 -32.18
C THR A 388 -28.37 23.46 -32.05
N THR A 389 -27.37 24.32 -32.13
CA THR A 389 -25.95 23.93 -31.98
C THR A 389 -25.31 24.62 -30.79
N ALA A 390 -24.26 24.02 -30.25
CA ALA A 390 -23.39 24.66 -29.29
C ALA A 390 -21.93 24.23 -29.51
N ASP A 391 -21.07 25.23 -29.52
CA ASP A 391 -19.62 25.04 -29.59
C ASP A 391 -19.05 25.41 -28.22
N ILE A 392 -18.29 24.48 -27.63
CA ILE A 392 -17.69 24.68 -26.33
C ILE A 392 -16.19 24.57 -26.49
N TYR A 393 -15.46 25.55 -25.98
CA TYR A 393 -14.01 25.51 -25.80
C TYR A 393 -13.68 25.71 -24.35
N VAL A 394 -12.78 24.85 -23.81
CA VAL A 394 -12.27 24.97 -22.45
C VAL A 394 -10.75 24.82 -22.51
N ALA A 395 -10.00 25.83 -22.07
CA ALA A 395 -8.60 25.71 -21.76
C ALA A 395 -8.42 25.78 -20.25
N SER A 396 -7.71 24.82 -19.67
CA SER A 396 -7.51 24.79 -18.22
C SER A 396 -6.09 24.37 -17.87
N GLY A 397 -5.64 24.78 -16.69
CA GLY A 397 -4.37 24.35 -16.14
C GLY A 397 -4.34 24.46 -14.65
N GLN A 398 -3.47 23.66 -14.05
CA GLN A 398 -3.21 23.65 -12.61
C GLN A 398 -1.71 23.49 -12.36
N HIS A 399 -1.19 24.28 -11.43
CA HIS A 399 0.20 24.21 -10.99
C HIS A 399 0.25 24.17 -9.46
N ILE A 400 0.64 23.01 -8.91
CA ILE A 400 0.74 22.75 -7.48
C ILE A 400 2.21 22.66 -7.07
N ARG A 401 2.62 23.50 -6.12
CA ARG A 401 3.93 23.44 -5.47
C ARG A 401 3.75 23.13 -3.99
N SER A 402 4.38 22.10 -3.49
CA SER A 402 4.24 21.70 -2.09
C SER A 402 5.60 21.49 -1.45
N LEU A 403 5.81 22.11 -0.30
CA LEU A 403 6.99 21.94 0.55
C LEU A 403 6.54 21.35 1.89
N SER A 404 7.16 20.23 2.28
CA SER A 404 6.94 19.59 3.57
C SER A 404 8.25 19.47 4.34
N LEU A 405 8.24 19.87 5.61
CA LEU A 405 9.36 19.78 6.53
C LEU A 405 8.94 18.93 7.72
N TYR A 406 9.79 18.03 8.18
CA TYR A 406 9.52 17.27 9.40
C TYR A 406 10.75 17.05 10.26
N ALA A 407 10.50 16.91 11.55
CA ALA A 407 11.50 16.58 12.56
C ALA A 407 10.88 15.63 13.59
N ASP A 408 11.55 14.50 13.82
CA ASP A 408 11.11 13.46 14.74
C ASP A 408 12.20 13.05 15.69
N LYS A 409 11.81 12.75 16.90
CA LYS A 409 12.69 12.21 17.94
C LYS A 409 12.04 10.98 18.56
N SER A 410 12.80 9.90 18.63
CA SER A 410 12.42 8.68 19.33
C SER A 410 13.41 8.34 20.43
N HIS A 411 12.90 7.83 21.54
CA HIS A 411 13.67 7.38 22.69
C HIS A 411 13.25 5.95 23.02
N THR A 412 14.23 5.08 23.13
CA THR A 412 14.04 3.76 23.76
C THR A 412 14.34 3.91 25.24
N LEU A 413 13.32 3.77 26.05
CA LEU A 413 13.41 3.87 27.50
C LEU A 413 13.57 2.46 28.10
N GLY A 414 14.04 2.37 29.33
CA GLY A 414 14.19 1.10 30.01
C GLY A 414 12.89 0.29 30.09
N LYS A 415 12.99 -1.04 30.27
CA LYS A 415 11.86 -1.98 30.44
C LYS A 415 10.87 -2.02 29.28
N GLY A 416 11.35 -1.83 28.03
CA GLY A 416 10.53 -1.94 26.81
C GLY A 416 9.62 -0.74 26.51
N TRP A 417 9.79 0.39 27.20
CA TRP A 417 9.09 1.61 26.89
C TRP A 417 9.74 2.36 25.72
N THR A 418 8.91 2.96 24.89
CA THR A 418 9.31 3.89 23.82
C THR A 418 8.56 5.19 23.98
N LEU A 419 9.23 6.30 23.66
CA LEU A 419 8.63 7.64 23.58
C LEU A 419 9.03 8.26 22.26
N GLY A 420 8.06 8.73 21.49
CA GLY A 420 8.26 9.45 20.23
C GLY A 420 7.53 10.78 20.25
N TYR A 421 8.11 11.79 19.63
CA TYR A 421 7.45 13.06 19.37
C TYR A 421 8.04 13.71 18.12
N GLY A 422 7.27 14.53 17.47
CA GLY A 422 7.70 15.21 16.26
C GLY A 422 6.72 16.24 15.78
N ALA A 423 7.17 16.98 14.80
CA ALA A 423 6.40 18.05 14.17
C ALA A 423 6.57 18.00 12.65
N THR A 424 5.51 18.38 11.94
CA THR A 424 5.52 18.55 10.49
C THR A 424 4.89 19.88 10.13
N TYR A 425 5.50 20.56 9.18
CA TYR A 425 4.90 21.70 8.52
C TYR A 425 4.83 21.46 7.03
N LYS A 426 3.65 21.63 6.46
CA LYS A 426 3.42 21.53 5.02
C LYS A 426 2.80 22.83 4.51
N TYR A 427 3.40 23.37 3.48
CA TYR A 427 2.89 24.50 2.69
C TYR A 427 2.59 24.03 1.27
N THR A 428 1.44 24.37 0.73
CA THR A 428 1.09 24.10 -0.66
C THR A 428 0.49 25.36 -1.28
N ASP A 429 0.97 25.68 -2.47
CA ASP A 429 0.50 26.74 -3.34
C ASP A 429 -0.10 26.08 -4.59
N ASP A 430 -1.40 26.27 -4.81
CA ASP A 430 -2.15 25.77 -5.96
C ASP A 430 -2.66 26.95 -6.77
N ASN A 431 -2.22 27.03 -8.02
CA ASN A 431 -2.64 28.04 -8.97
C ASN A 431 -3.33 27.34 -10.13
N ASP A 432 -4.56 27.67 -10.37
CA ASP A 432 -5.36 27.11 -11.42
C ASP A 432 -6.11 28.16 -12.23
N PHE A 433 -6.29 27.87 -13.50
CA PHE A 433 -7.10 28.69 -14.39
C PHE A 433 -8.04 27.84 -15.24
N GLN A 434 -9.17 28.43 -15.61
CA GLN A 434 -10.05 27.90 -16.63
C GLN A 434 -10.58 29.04 -17.49
N ASN A 435 -10.31 29.01 -18.79
CA ASN A 435 -10.92 29.85 -19.80
C ASN A 435 -11.90 28.98 -20.57
N SER A 436 -13.16 29.34 -20.53
CA SER A 436 -14.19 28.60 -21.24
C SER A 436 -15.04 29.55 -22.09
N SER A 437 -15.46 29.08 -23.25
CA SER A 437 -16.47 29.72 -24.05
C SER A 437 -17.53 28.71 -24.47
N ARG A 438 -18.78 29.14 -24.47
CA ARG A 438 -19.91 28.37 -25.00
C ARG A 438 -20.72 29.30 -25.92
N ASN A 439 -20.69 29.01 -27.20
CA ASN A 439 -21.12 29.92 -28.24
C ASN A 439 -20.49 31.29 -27.96
N ASP A 440 -20.68 32.35 -28.20
CA ASP A 440 -19.99 33.63 -27.99
C ASP A 440 -19.87 34.10 -26.51
N ASN A 441 -20.36 33.32 -25.54
CA ASN A 441 -20.23 33.63 -24.12
C ASN A 441 -18.95 33.04 -23.53
N SER A 442 -18.07 33.90 -23.04
CA SER A 442 -16.81 33.50 -22.42
C SER A 442 -16.84 33.68 -20.90
N SER A 443 -16.17 32.78 -20.19
CA SER A 443 -15.91 32.85 -18.75
C SER A 443 -14.44 32.59 -18.49
N MET A 444 -13.85 33.34 -17.57
CA MET A 444 -12.50 33.20 -17.13
C MET A 444 -12.47 33.01 -15.59
N ILE A 445 -11.83 31.98 -15.14
CA ILE A 445 -11.58 31.67 -13.73
C ILE A 445 -10.08 31.63 -13.55
N ASP A 446 -9.57 32.30 -12.55
CA ASP A 446 -8.18 32.31 -12.14
C ASP A 446 -8.19 32.27 -10.61
N ASN A 447 -7.71 31.15 -10.04
CA ASN A 447 -7.71 30.91 -8.60
C ASN A 447 -6.30 30.66 -8.10
N SER A 448 -6.03 31.14 -6.88
CA SER A 448 -4.85 30.79 -6.13
C SER A 448 -5.26 30.38 -4.72
N LEU A 449 -4.85 29.18 -4.32
CA LEU A 449 -5.13 28.61 -3.01
C LEU A 449 -3.83 28.32 -2.27
N GLU A 450 -3.69 28.94 -1.12
CA GLU A 450 -2.60 28.64 -0.18
C GLU A 450 -3.11 27.72 0.92
N GLU A 451 -2.41 26.60 1.11
CA GLU A 451 -2.67 25.64 2.18
C GLU A 451 -1.52 25.56 3.16
N HIS A 452 -1.83 25.62 4.44
CA HIS A 452 -0.89 25.43 5.53
C HIS A 452 -1.38 24.32 6.45
N THR A 453 -0.53 23.34 6.68
CA THR A 453 -0.79 22.27 7.66
C THR A 453 0.38 22.18 8.63
N SER A 454 0.12 22.39 9.90
CA SER A 454 1.09 22.20 10.97
C SER A 454 0.62 21.08 11.88
N THR A 455 1.45 20.08 12.12
CA THR A 455 1.12 18.99 13.04
C THR A 455 2.19 18.84 14.11
N PHE A 456 1.76 18.48 15.30
CA PHE A 456 2.63 18.03 16.38
C PHE A 456 2.05 16.74 16.95
N TYR A 457 2.91 15.74 17.18
CA TYR A 457 2.48 14.49 17.79
C TYR A 457 3.36 14.10 18.98
N ILE A 458 2.75 13.30 19.85
CA ILE A 458 3.41 12.53 20.88
C ILE A 458 2.91 11.09 20.85
N SER A 459 3.81 10.14 21.02
CA SER A 459 3.49 8.71 21.06
C SER A 459 4.27 8.02 22.16
N THR A 460 3.64 7.05 22.81
CA THR A 460 4.30 6.17 23.77
C THR A 460 3.86 4.74 23.52
N GLY A 461 4.74 3.80 23.74
CA GLY A 461 4.44 2.39 23.60
C GLY A 461 5.24 1.56 24.58
N LYS A 462 4.78 0.34 24.80
CA LYS A 462 5.47 -0.63 25.65
C LYS A 462 5.34 -2.02 25.07
N GLN A 463 6.47 -2.69 25.01
CA GLN A 463 6.56 -4.10 24.70
C GLN A 463 6.78 -4.89 26.01
N TYR A 464 5.86 -5.80 26.29
CA TYR A 464 5.94 -6.69 27.44
C TYR A 464 6.55 -8.04 27.04
N THR A 465 7.22 -8.69 27.99
CA THR A 465 7.84 -10.00 27.78
C THR A 465 6.84 -11.13 27.48
N ASN A 466 5.58 -10.95 27.84
CA ASN A 466 4.49 -11.89 27.55
C ASN A 466 3.86 -11.73 26.16
N GLY A 467 4.53 -11.03 25.25
CA GLY A 467 4.11 -10.85 23.86
C GLY A 467 3.03 -9.77 23.63
N VAL A 468 2.71 -8.97 24.66
CA VAL A 468 1.82 -7.82 24.51
C VAL A 468 2.63 -6.60 24.09
N ASN A 469 2.20 -5.95 23.01
CA ASN A 469 2.72 -4.67 22.55
C ASN A 469 1.56 -3.68 22.44
N PHE A 470 1.65 -2.54 23.10
CA PHE A 470 0.69 -1.47 22.93
C PHE A 470 1.39 -0.15 22.55
N ARG A 471 0.67 0.68 21.82
CA ARG A 471 1.07 2.05 21.48
C ARG A 471 -0.14 2.96 21.57
N ILE A 472 0.08 4.13 22.14
CA ILE A 472 -0.90 5.22 22.18
C ILE A 472 -0.22 6.45 21.61
N SER A 473 -0.91 7.21 20.80
CA SER A 473 -0.43 8.46 20.26
C SER A 473 -1.54 9.49 20.14
N ALA A 474 -1.16 10.74 20.13
CA ALA A 474 -2.02 11.88 19.92
C ALA A 474 -1.35 12.86 18.98
N THR A 475 -2.09 13.32 17.98
CA THR A 475 -1.62 14.33 17.02
C THR A 475 -2.56 15.52 17.07
N GLY A 476 -1.99 16.71 17.30
CA GLY A 476 -2.65 18.00 17.12
C GLY A 476 -2.35 18.54 15.72
N GLU A 477 -3.34 19.11 15.05
CA GLU A 477 -3.20 19.70 13.74
C GLU A 477 -3.84 21.09 13.69
N TYR A 478 -3.13 22.03 13.11
CA TYR A 478 -3.65 23.28 12.58
C TYR A 478 -3.69 23.18 11.05
N TYR A 479 -4.87 23.36 10.47
CA TYR A 479 -5.11 23.35 9.04
C TYR A 479 -5.73 24.66 8.60
N LYS A 480 -5.19 25.26 7.53
CA LYS A 480 -5.71 26.48 6.89
C LYS A 480 -5.65 26.31 5.38
N ILE A 481 -6.75 26.57 4.69
CA ILE A 481 -6.82 26.71 3.24
C ILE A 481 -7.75 27.89 2.89
N GLY A 482 -7.25 28.89 2.18
CA GLY A 482 -7.99 30.11 1.94
C GLY A 482 -8.52 30.72 3.24
N ASN A 483 -9.85 30.86 3.34
CA ASN A 483 -10.54 31.37 4.54
C ASN A 483 -10.89 30.30 5.58
N TYR A 484 -10.84 29.01 5.20
CA TYR A 484 -11.14 27.91 6.12
C TYR A 484 -9.97 27.60 7.02
N LYS A 485 -10.21 27.54 8.32
CA LYS A 485 -9.21 27.14 9.33
C LYS A 485 -9.83 26.27 10.41
N LYS A 486 -9.11 25.22 10.82
CA LYS A 486 -9.58 24.26 11.82
C LYS A 486 -8.41 23.73 12.66
N TYR A 487 -8.61 23.68 13.96
CA TYR A 487 -7.79 22.88 14.87
C TYR A 487 -8.42 21.50 15.03
N SER A 488 -7.63 20.47 14.97
CA SER A 488 -8.09 19.10 15.06
C SER A 488 -7.19 18.29 15.97
N PHE A 489 -7.77 17.26 16.62
CA PHE A 489 -7.05 16.37 17.51
C PHE A 489 -7.33 14.93 17.09
N TYR A 490 -6.28 14.13 16.91
CA TYR A 490 -6.32 12.77 16.39
C TYR A 490 -5.70 11.79 17.37
N PRO A 491 -6.49 11.18 18.27
CA PRO A 491 -6.03 10.10 19.11
C PRO A 491 -5.91 8.82 18.29
N GLN A 492 -4.91 8.01 18.62
CA GLN A 492 -4.70 6.68 18.04
C GLN A 492 -4.23 5.72 19.12
N ALA A 493 -4.65 4.48 19.01
CA ALA A 493 -4.20 3.40 19.89
C ALA A 493 -4.06 2.09 19.10
N SER A 494 -3.07 1.31 19.41
CA SER A 494 -2.92 -0.05 18.89
C SER A 494 -2.47 -0.99 19.99
N LEU A 495 -3.02 -2.21 19.97
CA LEU A 495 -2.69 -3.29 20.86
C LEU A 495 -2.47 -4.55 20.03
N THR A 496 -1.32 -5.16 20.17
CA THR A 496 -1.05 -6.47 19.59
C THR A 496 -0.66 -7.43 20.70
N TRP A 497 -1.30 -8.57 20.75
CA TRP A 497 -1.00 -9.64 21.68
C TRP A 497 -0.59 -10.91 20.93
N PHE A 498 0.70 -11.15 20.90
CA PHE A 498 1.28 -12.38 20.41
C PHE A 498 1.32 -13.39 21.58
N LYS A 499 0.22 -14.12 21.78
CA LYS A 499 0.12 -15.10 22.85
C LYS A 499 1.05 -16.29 22.60
N ASN A 500 1.05 -16.78 21.37
CA ASN A 500 1.94 -17.81 20.82
C ASN A 500 1.78 -17.83 19.29
N PRO A 501 2.56 -18.62 18.52
CA PRO A 501 2.44 -18.70 17.07
C PRO A 501 1.05 -19.08 16.56
N ASN A 502 0.22 -19.73 17.38
CA ASN A 502 -1.13 -20.12 16.99
C ASN A 502 -2.18 -19.03 17.24
N HIS A 503 -1.91 -18.05 18.09
CA HIS A 503 -2.91 -17.07 18.52
C HIS A 503 -2.31 -15.67 18.60
N ILE A 504 -2.67 -14.83 17.64
CA ILE A 504 -2.31 -13.42 17.59
C ILE A 504 -3.58 -12.57 17.57
N TRP A 505 -3.66 -11.57 18.43
CA TRP A 505 -4.71 -10.58 18.45
C TRP A 505 -4.14 -9.21 18.13
N GLN A 506 -4.78 -8.49 17.25
CA GLN A 506 -4.45 -7.10 16.94
C GLN A 506 -5.71 -6.27 17.02
N SER A 507 -5.65 -5.17 17.76
CA SER A 507 -6.74 -4.19 17.84
C SER A 507 -6.16 -2.80 17.62
N SER A 508 -6.87 -1.96 16.88
CA SER A 508 -6.46 -0.58 16.64
C SER A 508 -7.66 0.35 16.57
N VAL A 509 -7.45 1.54 17.10
CA VAL A 509 -8.31 2.71 16.89
C VAL A 509 -7.46 3.77 16.23
N SER A 510 -7.91 4.30 15.12
CA SER A 510 -7.23 5.40 14.43
C SER A 510 -8.20 6.49 14.02
N THR A 511 -7.69 7.71 13.96
CA THR A 511 -8.42 8.87 13.46
C THR A 511 -7.68 9.43 12.28
N ASN A 512 -8.37 9.66 11.17
CA ASN A 512 -7.81 10.23 9.96
C ASN A 512 -8.65 11.41 9.46
N LYS A 513 -8.06 12.21 8.57
CA LYS A 513 -8.71 13.31 7.87
C LYS A 513 -8.47 13.19 6.38
N ASN A 514 -9.53 13.20 5.59
CA ASN A 514 -9.45 13.19 4.13
C ASN A 514 -9.72 14.60 3.63
N TYR A 515 -8.82 15.08 2.77
CA TYR A 515 -8.90 16.41 2.18
C TYR A 515 -9.51 16.29 0.78
N PRO A 516 -10.40 17.22 0.38
CA PRO A 516 -10.84 17.31 -1.01
C PRO A 516 -9.65 17.61 -1.93
N SER A 517 -9.71 17.13 -3.17
CA SER A 517 -8.73 17.55 -4.18
C SER A 517 -8.87 19.06 -4.46
N TYR A 518 -7.77 19.72 -4.81
CA TYR A 518 -7.80 21.16 -5.14
C TYR A 518 -8.77 21.42 -6.29
N TRP A 519 -8.81 20.54 -7.28
CA TRP A 519 -9.79 20.63 -8.37
C TRP A 519 -11.25 20.67 -7.86
N ALA A 520 -11.61 19.88 -6.87
CA ALA A 520 -12.97 19.87 -6.32
C ALA A 520 -13.34 21.16 -5.57
N LEU A 521 -12.33 21.93 -5.13
CA LEU A 521 -12.51 23.22 -4.45
C LEU A 521 -12.64 24.41 -5.40
N GLN A 522 -12.48 24.20 -6.70
CA GLN A 522 -12.60 25.25 -7.71
C GLN A 522 -14.07 25.56 -8.01
N SER A 523 -14.32 26.71 -8.63
CA SER A 523 -15.64 27.07 -9.21
C SER A 523 -15.80 26.61 -10.66
N ALA A 524 -14.89 25.77 -11.14
CA ALA A 524 -14.81 25.35 -12.54
C ALA A 524 -15.95 24.41 -12.95
N VAL A 525 -16.31 24.46 -14.23
CA VAL A 525 -17.27 23.55 -14.86
C VAL A 525 -16.57 22.84 -16.01
N THR A 526 -16.67 21.51 -16.01
CA THR A 526 -16.19 20.66 -17.10
C THR A 526 -17.38 19.96 -17.76
N TYR A 527 -17.40 19.93 -19.09
CA TYR A 527 -18.48 19.30 -19.85
C TYR A 527 -18.07 17.87 -20.25
N ILE A 528 -18.95 16.91 -19.96
CA ILE A 528 -18.84 15.54 -20.47
C ILE A 528 -19.44 15.45 -21.82
N ASP A 529 -20.65 16.01 -21.97
CA ASP A 529 -21.40 16.17 -23.21
C ASP A 529 -22.37 17.41 -23.12
N GLY A 530 -23.30 17.56 -23.99
CA GLY A 530 -24.26 18.68 -23.93
C GLY A 530 -25.36 18.55 -22.88
N TYR A 531 -25.46 17.40 -22.19
CA TYR A 531 -26.38 17.14 -21.08
C TYR A 531 -25.68 16.98 -19.73
N SER A 532 -24.45 16.49 -19.71
CA SER A 532 -23.73 16.09 -18.50
C SER A 532 -22.57 17.04 -18.18
N GLU A 533 -22.53 17.56 -16.95
CA GLU A 533 -21.56 18.56 -16.47
C GLU A 533 -20.98 18.17 -15.14
N VAL A 534 -19.71 18.49 -14.90
CA VAL A 534 -19.02 18.31 -13.62
C VAL A 534 -18.68 19.67 -13.03
N HIS A 535 -19.14 19.93 -11.82
CA HIS A 535 -18.96 21.19 -11.13
C HIS A 535 -18.04 21.03 -9.92
N GLY A 536 -17.15 21.97 -9.71
CA GLY A 536 -16.41 22.10 -8.45
C GLY A 536 -17.28 22.66 -7.32
N THR A 537 -16.77 22.59 -6.09
CA THR A 537 -17.48 22.98 -4.86
C THR A 537 -16.54 23.74 -3.92
N PRO A 538 -16.42 25.07 -4.06
CA PRO A 538 -15.49 25.87 -3.22
C PRO A 538 -15.72 25.77 -1.71
N GLY A 539 -16.95 25.43 -1.29
CA GLY A 539 -17.31 25.26 0.11
C GLY A 539 -17.09 23.86 0.68
N LEU A 540 -16.46 22.95 -0.05
CA LEU A 540 -16.25 21.57 0.40
C LEU A 540 -15.27 21.50 1.58
N HIS A 541 -15.66 20.74 2.61
CA HIS A 541 -14.87 20.60 3.84
C HIS A 541 -14.18 19.24 3.92
N PRO A 542 -12.99 19.17 4.58
CA PRO A 542 -12.34 17.90 4.86
C PRO A 542 -13.19 16.99 5.76
N SER A 543 -13.28 15.71 5.42
CA SER A 543 -13.96 14.71 6.25
C SER A 543 -13.06 14.15 7.34
N THR A 544 -13.64 13.81 8.48
CA THR A 544 -12.93 13.15 9.58
C THR A 544 -13.42 11.71 9.71
N THR A 545 -12.49 10.78 9.76
CA THR A 545 -12.76 9.34 9.83
C THR A 545 -12.25 8.78 11.14
N TYR A 546 -13.04 7.88 11.73
CA TYR A 546 -12.70 7.08 12.90
C TYR A 546 -12.78 5.61 12.51
N ASP A 547 -11.67 4.90 12.62
CA ASP A 547 -11.55 3.48 12.30
C ASP A 547 -11.30 2.66 13.57
N LEU A 548 -12.06 1.60 13.75
CA LEU A 548 -11.84 0.54 14.75
C LEU A 548 -11.61 -0.77 14.01
N ASN A 549 -10.53 -1.45 14.32
CA ASN A 549 -10.20 -2.75 13.77
C ASN A 549 -9.82 -3.73 14.87
N VAL A 550 -10.32 -4.95 14.78
CA VAL A 550 -9.93 -6.07 15.63
C VAL A 550 -9.67 -7.28 14.74
N ASN A 551 -8.45 -7.77 14.70
CA ASN A 551 -8.04 -8.92 13.91
C ASN A 551 -7.59 -10.05 14.84
N TYR A 552 -8.07 -11.24 14.57
CA TYR A 552 -7.59 -12.48 15.15
C TYR A 552 -6.91 -13.31 14.08
N ILE A 553 -5.65 -13.70 14.32
CA ILE A 553 -4.85 -14.47 13.40
C ILE A 553 -4.55 -15.82 14.05
N TYR A 554 -5.00 -16.90 13.41
CA TYR A 554 -4.79 -18.26 13.86
C TYR A 554 -3.72 -18.96 13.04
N ARG A 555 -2.76 -19.61 13.73
CA ARG A 555 -1.63 -20.34 13.14
C ARG A 555 -0.84 -19.51 12.11
N GLN A 556 -0.78 -18.18 12.30
CA GLN A 556 -0.09 -17.26 11.40
C GLN A 556 -0.55 -17.37 9.92
N LYS A 557 -1.78 -17.86 9.69
CA LYS A 557 -2.34 -18.13 8.36
C LYS A 557 -3.77 -17.62 8.20
N TYR A 558 -4.66 -17.96 9.14
CA TYR A 558 -6.08 -17.64 9.05
C TYR A 558 -6.35 -16.32 9.72
N VAL A 559 -7.06 -15.43 9.04
CA VAL A 559 -7.39 -14.10 9.59
C VAL A 559 -8.89 -13.97 9.69
N ALA A 560 -9.39 -13.56 10.85
CA ALA A 560 -10.76 -13.12 11.07
C ALA A 560 -10.73 -11.71 11.64
N GLY A 561 -11.42 -10.78 10.98
CA GLY A 561 -11.44 -9.37 11.35
C GLY A 561 -12.85 -8.85 11.61
N LEU A 562 -12.96 -7.93 12.55
CA LEU A 562 -14.12 -7.06 12.77
C LEU A 562 -13.65 -5.62 12.55
N PHE A 563 -14.43 -4.83 11.84
CA PHE A 563 -14.14 -3.43 11.61
C PHE A 563 -15.37 -2.53 11.71
N HIS A 564 -15.13 -1.30 12.13
CA HIS A 564 -16.11 -0.22 12.09
C HIS A 564 -15.41 1.05 11.65
N THR A 565 -15.93 1.69 10.62
CA THR A 565 -15.47 2.98 10.10
C THR A 565 -16.61 3.98 10.17
N TYR A 566 -16.39 5.13 10.82
CA TYR A 566 -17.32 6.25 10.83
C TYR A 566 -16.68 7.47 10.20
N ARG A 567 -17.24 7.95 9.08
CA ARG A 567 -16.76 9.12 8.32
C ARG A 567 -17.72 10.27 8.51
N LYS A 568 -17.34 11.23 9.31
CA LYS A 568 -18.08 12.48 9.52
C LYS A 568 -17.76 13.46 8.39
N GLU A 569 -18.77 14.20 7.94
CA GLU A 569 -18.61 15.15 6.82
C GLU A 569 -18.01 14.47 5.58
N TYR A 570 -18.42 13.20 5.33
CA TYR A 570 -17.98 12.45 4.17
C TYR A 570 -18.36 13.21 2.91
N PHE A 571 -17.47 13.28 1.92
CA PHE A 571 -17.78 13.91 0.65
C PHE A 571 -17.66 12.90 -0.49
N SER A 572 -18.62 13.00 -1.42
CA SER A 572 -18.66 12.14 -2.60
C SER A 572 -19.37 12.87 -3.75
N GLN A 573 -19.06 12.43 -4.96
CA GLN A 573 -19.71 12.90 -6.17
C GLN A 573 -20.85 11.96 -6.54
N VAL A 574 -22.04 12.50 -6.61
CA VAL A 574 -23.24 11.78 -7.06
C VAL A 574 -23.96 12.70 -8.07
N PRO A 575 -24.38 12.20 -9.23
CA PRO A 575 -25.09 13.04 -10.21
C PRO A 575 -26.51 13.40 -9.75
N TYR A 576 -26.95 14.56 -10.20
CA TYR A 576 -28.25 15.15 -9.93
C TYR A 576 -28.88 15.67 -11.21
N GLN A 577 -30.13 15.30 -11.50
CA GLN A 577 -30.91 15.89 -12.57
C GLN A 577 -31.40 17.28 -12.13
N SER A 578 -30.94 18.35 -12.79
CA SER A 578 -31.25 19.72 -12.39
C SER A 578 -32.73 20.05 -12.52
N SER A 579 -33.31 20.68 -11.52
CA SER A 579 -34.68 21.20 -11.58
C SER A 579 -34.80 22.49 -12.40
N GLU A 580 -33.67 23.16 -12.68
CA GLU A 580 -33.63 24.48 -13.36
C GLU A 580 -33.43 24.39 -14.87
N ARG A 581 -32.82 23.30 -15.35
CA ARG A 581 -32.51 23.08 -16.77
C ARG A 581 -32.31 21.61 -17.08
N LEU A 582 -32.36 21.25 -18.36
CA LEU A 582 -32.03 19.90 -18.82
C LEU A 582 -30.52 19.67 -18.73
N ALA A 583 -30.06 19.38 -17.53
CA ALA A 583 -28.66 19.05 -17.26
C ALA A 583 -28.52 17.98 -16.14
N LEU A 584 -27.59 17.10 -16.34
CA LEU A 584 -27.13 16.14 -15.34
C LEU A 584 -25.84 16.68 -14.67
N ILE A 585 -25.92 17.08 -13.43
CA ILE A 585 -24.84 17.76 -12.71
C ILE A 585 -24.13 16.78 -11.79
N TYR A 586 -22.85 16.62 -11.98
CA TYR A 586 -21.95 15.91 -11.08
C TYR A 586 -21.25 16.92 -10.18
N LYS A 587 -21.47 16.83 -8.87
CA LYS A 587 -20.87 17.74 -7.90
C LYS A 587 -20.49 17.00 -6.64
N MET A 588 -19.29 17.25 -6.11
CA MET A 588 -18.93 16.74 -4.77
C MET A 588 -19.65 17.56 -3.71
N LEU A 589 -20.33 16.90 -2.80
CA LEU A 589 -20.98 17.51 -1.64
C LEU A 589 -20.60 16.79 -0.37
N ASN A 590 -20.52 17.50 0.76
CA ASN A 590 -20.38 16.87 2.06
C ASN A 590 -21.71 16.23 2.46
N TRP A 591 -21.66 14.95 2.86
CA TRP A 591 -22.75 14.25 3.49
C TRP A 591 -22.61 14.34 5.02
N ASP A 592 -23.69 14.18 5.78
CA ASP A 592 -23.60 14.17 7.24
C ASP A 592 -22.61 13.12 7.71
N TYR A 593 -22.76 11.88 7.23
CA TYR A 593 -21.83 10.80 7.51
C TYR A 593 -22.01 9.59 6.59
N MET A 594 -20.99 8.75 6.58
CA MET A 594 -21.02 7.39 6.09
C MET A 594 -20.39 6.48 7.13
N ALA A 595 -21.11 5.44 7.56
CA ALA A 595 -20.61 4.44 8.50
C ALA A 595 -20.59 3.06 7.85
N THR A 596 -19.54 2.29 8.09
CA THR A 596 -19.39 0.93 7.60
C THR A 596 -19.02 0.01 8.76
N THR A 597 -19.78 -1.04 9.00
CA THR A 597 -19.48 -2.06 10.02
C THR A 597 -19.43 -3.40 9.35
N GLY A 598 -18.38 -4.19 9.58
CA GLY A 598 -18.26 -5.46 8.88
C GLY A 598 -17.33 -6.45 9.54
N VAL A 599 -17.34 -7.63 8.95
CA VAL A 599 -16.46 -8.74 9.29
C VAL A 599 -15.75 -9.22 8.03
N ASN A 600 -14.52 -9.67 8.17
CA ASN A 600 -13.78 -10.31 7.09
C ASN A 600 -13.11 -11.59 7.56
N VAL A 601 -12.99 -12.55 6.64
CA VAL A 601 -12.29 -13.80 6.90
C VAL A 601 -11.40 -14.12 5.72
N VAL A 602 -10.14 -14.49 6.00
CA VAL A 602 -9.17 -14.95 5.00
C VAL A 602 -8.73 -16.37 5.36
N ILE A 603 -8.93 -17.29 4.42
CA ILE A 603 -8.67 -18.72 4.59
C ILE A 603 -7.71 -19.16 3.49
N PRO A 604 -6.40 -19.28 3.74
CA PRO A 604 -5.49 -19.96 2.85
C PRO A 604 -5.62 -21.47 3.00
N VAL A 605 -5.67 -22.19 1.90
CA VAL A 605 -5.72 -23.64 1.84
C VAL A 605 -4.59 -24.13 0.93
N LYS A 606 -3.75 -24.99 1.46
CA LYS A 606 -2.68 -25.63 0.69
C LYS A 606 -2.93 -27.14 0.66
N VAL A 607 -2.97 -27.72 -0.53
CA VAL A 607 -3.10 -29.16 -0.72
C VAL A 607 -1.79 -29.66 -1.32
N ASP A 608 -1.04 -30.38 -0.53
CA ASP A 608 0.29 -30.89 -0.88
C ASP A 608 1.18 -29.81 -1.55
N SER A 609 1.81 -30.17 -2.67
CA SER A 609 2.66 -29.27 -3.44
C SER A 609 2.00 -28.74 -4.72
N TRP A 610 0.75 -29.13 -5.01
CA TRP A 610 0.12 -28.85 -6.31
C TRP A 610 -0.95 -27.76 -6.27
N LEU A 611 -1.57 -27.45 -5.11
CA LEU A 611 -2.60 -26.43 -4.99
C LEU A 611 -2.31 -25.48 -3.83
N ASP A 612 -2.30 -24.20 -4.14
CA ASP A 612 -2.29 -23.08 -3.18
C ASP A 612 -3.53 -22.23 -3.43
N SER A 613 -4.49 -22.24 -2.52
CA SER A 613 -5.78 -21.57 -2.65
C SER A 613 -5.97 -20.55 -1.54
N ARG A 614 -6.65 -19.47 -1.85
CA ARG A 614 -6.97 -18.41 -0.88
C ARG A 614 -8.40 -17.94 -1.09
N LEU A 615 -9.21 -18.08 -0.05
CA LEU A 615 -10.58 -17.55 0.02
C LEU A 615 -10.59 -16.31 0.91
N MET A 616 -11.17 -15.22 0.44
CA MET A 616 -11.48 -14.02 1.23
C MET A 616 -12.99 -13.76 1.16
N LEU A 617 -13.61 -13.59 2.31
CA LEU A 617 -15.02 -13.24 2.45
C LEU A 617 -15.13 -11.98 3.32
N VAL A 618 -15.94 -11.03 2.87
CA VAL A 618 -16.27 -9.80 3.62
C VAL A 618 -17.78 -9.63 3.63
N GLY A 619 -18.34 -9.41 4.81
CA GLY A 619 -19.72 -9.00 4.97
C GLY A 619 -19.77 -7.67 5.71
N MET A 620 -20.46 -6.67 5.15
CA MET A 620 -20.52 -5.35 5.76
C MET A 620 -21.89 -4.69 5.58
N ASN A 621 -22.25 -3.92 6.59
CA ASN A 621 -23.37 -2.99 6.54
C ASN A 621 -22.83 -1.58 6.29
N ILE A 622 -23.40 -0.87 5.33
CA ILE A 622 -23.05 0.50 4.95
C ILE A 622 -24.26 1.40 5.23
N HIS A 623 -24.08 2.34 6.13
CA HIS A 623 -25.09 3.34 6.47
C HIS A 623 -24.66 4.72 6.00
N GLN A 624 -25.50 5.40 5.21
CA GLN A 624 -25.23 6.68 4.57
C GLN A 624 -26.34 7.67 4.89
N ARG A 625 -25.99 8.92 5.15
CA ARG A 625 -26.92 10.01 5.39
C ARG A 625 -26.42 11.31 4.79
N CYS A 626 -27.32 11.99 4.12
CA CYS A 626 -27.15 13.37 3.68
C CYS A 626 -28.53 14.06 3.76
N ASP A 627 -28.62 15.07 4.59
CA ASP A 627 -29.87 15.82 4.78
C ASP A 627 -30.03 16.95 3.77
N ASP A 628 -28.92 17.39 3.15
CA ASP A 628 -28.88 18.48 2.17
C ASP A 628 -28.08 18.07 0.92
N TYR A 629 -28.76 17.38 -0.01
CA TYR A 629 -28.22 16.99 -1.31
C TYR A 629 -29.06 17.62 -2.40
N PHE A 630 -28.69 18.80 -2.91
CA PHE A 630 -29.47 19.56 -3.92
C PHE A 630 -30.95 19.61 -3.57
N ASP A 631 -31.37 20.09 -2.43
CA ASP A 631 -32.76 20.12 -1.93
C ASP A 631 -33.39 18.74 -1.68
N LEU A 632 -32.63 17.66 -1.82
CA LEU A 632 -33.01 16.31 -1.49
C LEU A 632 -32.31 15.86 -0.21
N SER A 633 -32.94 14.94 0.50
CA SER A 633 -32.26 14.20 1.58
C SER A 633 -32.24 12.72 1.25
N PHE A 634 -31.22 12.00 1.66
CA PHE A 634 -31.22 10.55 1.58
C PHE A 634 -30.70 9.91 2.85
N ARG A 635 -31.22 8.70 3.10
CA ARG A 635 -30.75 7.80 4.12
C ARG A 635 -30.75 6.39 3.54
N ARG A 636 -29.58 5.75 3.52
CA ARG A 636 -29.38 4.41 2.93
C ARG A 636 -28.78 3.49 3.98
N ASP A 637 -29.17 2.22 3.92
CA ASP A 637 -28.70 1.16 4.79
C ASP A 637 -28.64 -0.13 3.98
N ASP A 638 -27.42 -0.58 3.66
CA ASP A 638 -27.20 -1.69 2.74
C ASP A 638 -26.29 -2.74 3.34
N TRP A 639 -26.64 -4.00 3.11
CA TRP A 639 -25.75 -5.12 3.36
C TRP A 639 -25.02 -5.50 2.07
N VAL A 640 -23.67 -5.49 2.12
CA VAL A 640 -22.82 -5.82 1.00
C VAL A 640 -21.95 -7.02 1.38
N PHE A 641 -21.89 -8.01 0.48
CA PHE A 641 -21.02 -9.16 0.62
C PHE A 641 -20.02 -9.16 -0.52
N VAL A 642 -18.74 -9.38 -0.19
CA VAL A 642 -17.65 -9.52 -1.15
C VAL A 642 -17.00 -10.87 -0.95
N GLY A 643 -16.83 -11.63 -2.04
CA GLY A 643 -16.13 -12.89 -2.08
C GLY A 643 -15.02 -12.85 -3.11
N ASN A 644 -13.82 -13.29 -2.75
CA ASN A 644 -12.70 -13.49 -3.65
C ASN A 644 -12.07 -14.85 -3.40
N ILE A 645 -11.85 -15.63 -4.46
CA ILE A 645 -11.12 -16.89 -4.40
C ILE A 645 -10.02 -16.87 -5.47
N ASP A 646 -8.82 -17.20 -5.06
CA ASP A 646 -7.66 -17.37 -5.94
C ASP A 646 -7.12 -18.78 -5.76
N ASN A 647 -6.95 -19.51 -6.86
CA ASN A 647 -6.40 -20.87 -6.87
C ASN A 647 -5.17 -20.91 -7.76
N SER A 648 -4.05 -21.31 -7.22
CA SER A 648 -2.79 -21.51 -7.95
C SER A 648 -2.46 -22.99 -8.01
N PHE A 649 -2.47 -23.56 -9.22
CA PHE A 649 -2.14 -24.95 -9.49
C PHE A 649 -0.68 -25.02 -9.96
N ILE A 650 0.15 -25.70 -9.20
CA ILE A 650 1.57 -25.93 -9.50
C ILE A 650 1.65 -27.18 -10.36
N LEU A 651 1.74 -26.99 -11.69
CA LEU A 651 1.67 -28.08 -12.67
C LEU A 651 2.99 -28.85 -12.78
N SER A 652 4.11 -28.15 -12.69
CA SER A 652 5.47 -28.71 -12.71
C SER A 652 6.49 -27.67 -12.24
N ASN A 653 7.78 -28.05 -12.17
CA ASN A 653 8.85 -27.12 -11.86
C ASN A 653 8.88 -25.94 -12.84
N GLY A 654 8.41 -24.79 -12.40
CA GLY A 654 8.38 -23.55 -13.19
C GLY A 654 7.03 -23.21 -13.82
N PHE A 655 6.06 -24.13 -13.92
CA PHE A 655 4.73 -23.84 -14.47
C PHE A 655 3.67 -23.71 -13.37
N THR A 656 2.96 -22.58 -13.37
CA THR A 656 1.82 -22.32 -12.47
C THR A 656 0.62 -21.86 -13.28
N LEU A 657 -0.52 -22.51 -13.11
CA LEU A 657 -1.84 -22.06 -13.60
C LEU A 657 -2.57 -21.39 -12.45
N GLU A 658 -3.17 -20.25 -12.70
CA GLU A 658 -4.00 -19.53 -11.75
C GLU A 658 -5.42 -19.36 -12.26
N LEU A 659 -6.41 -19.59 -11.37
CA LEU A 659 -7.82 -19.32 -11.60
C LEU A 659 -8.38 -18.57 -10.40
N GLY A 660 -8.93 -17.38 -10.65
CA GLY A 660 -9.54 -16.53 -9.64
C GLY A 660 -10.98 -16.18 -9.97
N ALA A 661 -11.78 -15.93 -8.94
CA ALA A 661 -13.13 -15.41 -9.09
C ALA A 661 -13.41 -14.36 -8.00
N PHE A 662 -14.10 -13.31 -8.39
CA PHE A 662 -14.53 -12.21 -7.54
C PHE A 662 -16.02 -12.00 -7.69
N VAL A 663 -16.71 -11.66 -6.59
CA VAL A 663 -18.12 -11.24 -6.60
C VAL A 663 -18.36 -10.20 -5.51
N GLN A 664 -19.15 -9.19 -5.85
CA GLN A 664 -19.71 -8.21 -4.92
C GLN A 664 -21.21 -8.14 -5.15
N THR A 665 -21.99 -8.30 -4.09
CA THR A 665 -23.46 -8.15 -4.14
C THR A 665 -23.86 -6.69 -4.42
N PRO A 666 -25.13 -6.41 -4.72
CA PRO A 666 -25.59 -5.03 -4.91
C PRO A 666 -25.20 -4.13 -3.73
N ALA A 667 -24.93 -2.88 -4.05
CA ALA A 667 -24.59 -1.83 -3.09
C ALA A 667 -25.28 -0.53 -3.48
N SER A 668 -25.26 0.48 -2.60
CA SER A 668 -25.65 1.84 -2.95
C SER A 668 -24.56 2.86 -2.66
N GLN A 669 -24.61 3.97 -3.40
CA GLN A 669 -23.79 5.15 -3.15
C GLN A 669 -24.69 6.39 -3.27
N GLY A 670 -25.04 6.99 -2.13
CA GLY A 670 -26.02 8.07 -2.09
C GLY A 670 -27.36 7.65 -2.69
N THR A 671 -27.76 8.31 -3.76
CA THR A 671 -29.03 8.04 -4.47
C THR A 671 -28.93 6.91 -5.48
N PHE A 672 -27.74 6.37 -5.74
CA PHE A 672 -27.49 5.32 -6.74
C PHE A 672 -27.53 3.92 -6.17
N ASP A 673 -28.11 3.00 -6.93
CA ASP A 673 -28.01 1.55 -6.75
C ASP A 673 -26.99 0.99 -7.75
N ILE A 674 -26.06 0.20 -7.27
CA ILE A 674 -25.01 -0.50 -8.03
C ILE A 674 -25.40 -1.98 -8.05
N LYS A 675 -25.50 -2.59 -9.23
CA LYS A 675 -25.82 -4.01 -9.37
C LYS A 675 -24.63 -4.88 -8.99
N THR A 676 -24.88 -6.18 -8.84
CA THR A 676 -23.84 -7.20 -8.63
C THR A 676 -22.73 -7.07 -9.67
N VAL A 677 -21.50 -7.07 -9.19
CA VAL A 677 -20.27 -7.07 -10.00
C VAL A 677 -19.54 -8.39 -9.75
N TRP A 678 -19.09 -9.06 -10.80
CA TRP A 678 -18.31 -10.28 -10.66
C TRP A 678 -17.31 -10.45 -11.80
N SER A 679 -16.26 -11.21 -11.57
CA SER A 679 -15.28 -11.55 -12.60
C SER A 679 -14.67 -12.93 -12.37
N VAL A 680 -14.18 -13.51 -13.45
CA VAL A 680 -13.33 -14.70 -13.44
C VAL A 680 -12.04 -14.36 -14.15
N ASN A 681 -10.90 -14.67 -13.52
CA ASN A 681 -9.58 -14.39 -14.01
C ASN A 681 -8.80 -15.69 -14.21
N GLY A 682 -7.93 -15.73 -15.20
CA GLY A 682 -7.05 -16.87 -15.44
C GLY A 682 -5.64 -16.41 -15.78
N GLY A 683 -4.65 -17.25 -15.47
CA GLY A 683 -3.26 -16.92 -15.80
C GLY A 683 -2.37 -18.15 -15.85
N LEU A 684 -1.32 -18.08 -16.65
CA LEU A 684 -0.28 -19.08 -16.75
C LEU A 684 1.08 -18.39 -16.57
N LYS A 685 1.89 -18.87 -15.64
CA LYS A 685 3.26 -18.41 -15.42
C LYS A 685 4.25 -19.52 -15.71
N TYR A 686 5.32 -19.16 -16.41
CA TYR A 686 6.47 -20.01 -16.61
C TYR A 686 7.74 -19.33 -16.12
N THR A 687 8.43 -19.97 -15.18
CA THR A 687 9.67 -19.49 -14.58
C THR A 687 10.83 -20.38 -15.04
N PHE A 688 11.85 -19.82 -15.63
CA PHE A 688 12.98 -20.54 -16.24
C PHE A 688 14.32 -19.84 -15.97
N ALA A 689 15.42 -20.30 -16.60
CA ALA A 689 16.77 -19.76 -16.42
C ALA A 689 17.20 -19.65 -14.93
N LYS A 690 17.01 -20.73 -14.15
CA LYS A 690 17.27 -20.77 -12.69
C LYS A 690 16.50 -19.70 -11.92
N LYS A 691 15.23 -19.49 -12.27
CA LYS A 691 14.30 -18.48 -11.71
C LYS A 691 14.67 -17.02 -12.05
N LYS A 692 15.57 -16.79 -12.99
CA LYS A 692 15.94 -15.44 -13.45
C LYS A 692 14.97 -14.87 -14.48
N ALA A 693 14.29 -15.71 -15.23
CA ALA A 693 13.35 -15.29 -16.25
C ALA A 693 11.93 -15.78 -15.93
N VAL A 694 10.94 -14.91 -16.15
CA VAL A 694 9.53 -15.18 -15.93
C VAL A 694 8.75 -14.76 -17.17
N PHE A 695 7.88 -15.65 -17.63
CA PHE A 695 6.82 -15.38 -18.59
C PHE A 695 5.48 -15.53 -17.88
N ALA A 696 4.58 -14.54 -17.98
CA ALA A 696 3.23 -14.64 -17.43
C ALA A 696 2.21 -14.19 -18.49
N LEU A 697 1.30 -15.08 -18.82
CA LEU A 697 0.10 -14.82 -19.64
C LEU A 697 -1.09 -14.74 -18.70
N LYS A 698 -1.85 -13.64 -18.75
CA LYS A 698 -3.01 -13.42 -17.89
C LYS A 698 -4.22 -13.02 -18.74
N CYS A 699 -5.39 -13.48 -18.33
CA CYS A 699 -6.68 -13.02 -18.83
C CYS A 699 -7.52 -12.54 -17.65
N ASN A 700 -7.77 -11.24 -17.60
CA ASN A 700 -8.59 -10.63 -16.56
C ASN A 700 -10.03 -10.52 -17.05
N ASP A 701 -10.99 -10.77 -16.14
CA ASP A 701 -12.43 -10.70 -16.39
C ASP A 701 -12.84 -11.39 -17.70
N ILE A 702 -12.58 -12.68 -17.79
CA ILE A 702 -12.81 -13.53 -18.99
C ILE A 702 -14.18 -13.29 -19.61
N PHE A 703 -15.21 -13.04 -18.79
CA PHE A 703 -16.59 -12.88 -19.23
C PHE A 703 -17.01 -11.43 -19.45
N ASN A 704 -16.12 -10.43 -19.14
CA ASN A 704 -16.40 -8.99 -19.23
C ASN A 704 -17.62 -8.56 -18.40
N THR A 705 -17.65 -8.95 -17.13
CA THR A 705 -18.79 -8.80 -16.22
C THR A 705 -18.53 -7.86 -15.04
N SER A 706 -17.31 -7.34 -14.89
CA SER A 706 -16.96 -6.46 -13.78
C SER A 706 -17.23 -4.96 -14.02
N SER A 707 -17.79 -4.61 -15.18
CA SER A 707 -18.27 -3.24 -15.43
C SER A 707 -19.56 -2.97 -14.64
N PRO A 708 -19.63 -1.90 -13.82
CA PRO A 708 -20.79 -1.66 -13.00
C PRO A 708 -21.98 -1.11 -13.82
N TYR A 709 -23.14 -1.69 -13.61
CA TYR A 709 -24.43 -1.07 -13.99
C TYR A 709 -24.97 -0.31 -12.78
N THR A 710 -25.28 0.96 -12.98
CA THR A 710 -25.83 1.83 -11.94
C THR A 710 -27.21 2.36 -12.31
N SER A 711 -28.06 2.58 -11.34
CA SER A 711 -29.38 3.15 -11.55
C SER A 711 -29.77 4.05 -10.38
N MET A 712 -30.59 5.04 -10.65
CA MET A 712 -31.20 5.93 -9.68
C MET A 712 -32.71 5.96 -9.89
N ASN A 713 -33.48 5.74 -8.84
CA ASN A 713 -34.91 5.93 -8.80
C ASN A 713 -35.28 6.44 -7.41
N TYR A 714 -35.09 7.74 -7.22
CA TYR A 714 -35.17 8.35 -5.90
C TYR A 714 -35.71 9.77 -5.96
N LYS A 715 -36.85 10.05 -5.29
CA LYS A 715 -37.47 11.39 -5.14
C LYS A 715 -37.53 12.18 -6.44
N GLY A 716 -38.08 11.56 -7.49
CA GLY A 716 -38.23 12.19 -8.80
C GLY A 716 -37.01 12.13 -9.72
N GLN A 717 -35.83 11.81 -9.20
CA GLN A 717 -34.63 11.54 -9.96
C GLN A 717 -34.71 10.13 -10.53
N LYS A 718 -34.60 9.96 -11.85
CA LYS A 718 -34.73 8.65 -12.48
C LYS A 718 -33.77 8.48 -13.66
N MET A 719 -32.77 7.65 -13.50
CA MET A 719 -31.79 7.37 -14.55
C MET A 719 -31.14 6.00 -14.38
N SER A 720 -30.51 5.53 -15.44
CA SER A 720 -29.62 4.37 -15.42
C SER A 720 -28.41 4.60 -16.31
N MET A 721 -27.29 4.03 -15.89
CA MET A 721 -26.03 4.07 -16.62
C MET A 721 -25.49 2.63 -16.74
N ASP A 722 -25.33 2.21 -17.99
CA ASP A 722 -24.67 0.95 -18.34
C ASP A 722 -23.24 1.30 -18.79
N ASN A 723 -22.29 1.06 -17.89
CA ASN A 723 -20.90 1.40 -18.08
C ASN A 723 -20.14 0.18 -18.59
N ASN A 724 -19.55 0.26 -19.77
CA ASN A 724 -18.65 -0.76 -20.28
C ASN A 724 -17.21 -0.23 -20.36
N PHE A 725 -16.41 -0.55 -19.38
CA PHE A 725 -14.99 -0.16 -19.28
C PHE A 725 -14.06 -1.15 -19.98
N TYR A 726 -14.60 -2.16 -20.71
CA TYR A 726 -13.80 -3.23 -21.29
C TYR A 726 -12.81 -3.84 -20.26
N THR A 727 -13.36 -4.31 -19.16
CA THR A 727 -12.59 -4.87 -18.05
C THR A 727 -11.87 -6.18 -18.41
N ARG A 728 -12.32 -6.84 -19.50
CA ARG A 728 -11.63 -7.98 -20.07
C ARG A 728 -10.39 -7.56 -20.84
N TYR A 729 -9.24 -8.10 -20.44
CA TYR A 729 -8.00 -7.96 -21.19
C TYR A 729 -7.13 -9.19 -21.09
N VAL A 730 -6.27 -9.35 -22.08
CA VAL A 730 -5.18 -10.34 -22.07
C VAL A 730 -3.86 -9.59 -21.95
N SER A 731 -2.98 -10.03 -21.06
CA SER A 731 -1.64 -9.47 -20.94
C SER A 731 -0.57 -10.56 -21.00
N LEU A 732 0.59 -10.16 -21.51
CA LEU A 732 1.80 -10.95 -21.55
C LEU A 732 2.92 -10.15 -20.90
N ASP A 733 3.46 -10.66 -19.80
CA ASP A 733 4.58 -10.08 -19.07
C ASP A 733 5.83 -10.92 -19.30
N PHE A 734 6.95 -10.26 -19.57
CA PHE A 734 8.28 -10.86 -19.57
C PHE A 734 9.18 -10.11 -18.60
N ILE A 735 9.87 -10.84 -17.74
CA ILE A 735 10.78 -10.29 -16.74
C ILE A 735 12.10 -11.07 -16.78
N TYR A 736 13.21 -10.33 -16.76
CA TYR A 736 14.54 -10.91 -16.64
C TYR A 736 15.34 -10.23 -15.52
N ARG A 737 15.82 -11.06 -14.58
CA ARG A 737 16.61 -10.64 -13.41
C ARG A 737 18.08 -10.96 -13.61
N PHE A 738 18.93 -10.01 -13.32
CA PHE A 738 20.38 -10.17 -13.44
C PHE A 738 21.11 -9.66 -12.21
N GLY A 739 22.37 -10.12 -12.06
CA GLY A 739 23.20 -9.79 -10.91
C GLY A 739 22.96 -10.74 -9.73
N GLY A 740 23.39 -10.34 -8.58
CA GLY A 740 23.35 -11.07 -7.33
C GLY A 740 24.60 -10.87 -6.51
N TYR A 741 24.57 -11.26 -5.24
CA TYR A 741 25.71 -11.23 -4.35
C TYR A 741 26.73 -12.29 -4.78
N LYS A 742 27.93 -11.88 -5.17
CA LYS A 742 29.10 -12.75 -5.17
C LYS A 742 29.87 -12.46 -3.88
N LYS A 743 29.83 -13.38 -2.93
CA LYS A 743 30.73 -13.34 -1.79
C LYS A 743 32.15 -13.26 -2.37
N ARG A 744 32.81 -12.13 -2.18
CA ARG A 744 34.23 -12.00 -2.54
C ARG A 744 34.94 -12.86 -1.49
N GLU A 745 35.51 -13.96 -1.90
CA GLU A 745 36.52 -14.64 -1.07
C GLU A 745 37.62 -13.62 -0.85
N VAL A 746 37.65 -13.05 0.34
CA VAL A 746 38.84 -12.35 0.81
C VAL A 746 39.87 -13.44 0.96
N LYS A 747 40.82 -13.54 0.06
CA LYS A 747 42.02 -14.33 0.26
C LYS A 747 42.60 -13.82 1.56
N GLU A 748 42.55 -14.64 2.62
CA GLU A 748 43.32 -14.37 3.82
C GLU A 748 44.79 -14.25 3.40
N ILE A 749 45.37 -13.14 3.81
CA ILE A 749 46.79 -12.93 3.59
C ILE A 749 47.48 -13.99 4.46
N ASP A 750 48.20 -14.92 3.85
CA ASP A 750 48.99 -15.93 4.56
C ASP A 750 50.09 -15.23 5.36
N THR A 751 49.84 -15.04 6.64
CA THR A 751 50.77 -14.47 7.61
C THR A 751 51.54 -15.56 8.37
N SER A 752 51.42 -16.82 7.98
CA SER A 752 52.05 -17.96 8.68
C SER A 752 53.58 -17.90 8.76
N ARG A 753 54.21 -17.02 7.95
CA ARG A 753 55.68 -16.78 7.92
C ARG A 753 56.08 -15.41 8.50
N PHE A 754 55.14 -14.60 9.02
CA PHE A 754 55.54 -13.38 9.72
C PHE A 754 55.83 -13.71 11.17
N GLY A 755 57.13 -13.83 11.48
CA GLY A 755 57.59 -14.13 12.81
C GLY A 755 57.15 -13.10 13.86
N HIS A 756 56.60 -13.59 14.95
CA HIS A 756 56.62 -12.94 16.25
C HIS A 756 57.34 -13.87 17.21
#